data_f75f88ecb18f2afcdb7907517fdbe6a9
#
_entry.id   f75f88ecb18f2afcdb7907517fdbe6a9
#
_cell.length_a   1.000
_cell.length_b   1.000
_cell.length_c   1.000
_cell.angle_alpha   90.00
_cell.angle_beta   90.00
_cell.angle_gamma   90.00
#
_symmetry.space_group_name_H-M   'P 1'
#
loop_
_entity.id
_entity.type
_entity.pdbx_description
1 polymer ?
#
loop_
_entity_poly.entity_id
_entity_poly.type
_entity_poly.pdbx_seq_one_letter_code
_entity_poly.pdbx_strand_id
1 'polypeptide(L)'
;VSIRNLDKIFDPHRVAVIGASDTPTGVGYTVLRNLVGSGFRGVVYPVNPKRESVQGIQAYKDIPSLPHAPDLAVICTPAPTVPAIVRQCGEAGTHGLVIISAGFREIGTEGKKLEDLVLREQNKFDGMRILGPNCLGIIVPGINFNASFATASPAKGHIGFISQSGALCTSVLDWALDEGIGFSYFVSVGNMLDVSMGDLIDYFGSATETRSIILYIESISESREFMSAARAFARTKPIVAYKAGRYAESAQAAASHTGAMAGVDDVYEAAFQRAGIERIFQIEDMFDCAELLARQQQPKGDRLAIITNAGGPGVMTTDKLIEHDGKLAALSQETIETLNDLLPICWSHGNPIDVLGDAPPDRFAKAVEVVLKDKNVDAVLVILTPQAMTDPTATAEAVAKAAAHAHKPILASWMGGRVVAEGTQKLNAAGIPTYGTPEKAVRAFMHLVSYSRNLLILHETPRDMPLEFTLDRKRLRGVFDTILTEGGEILSENVSKAFLEAYEIPVTKPQAARTAEEAVEVAHRIGYPVVLKILSPQITHKTDIGGVALNLGNDIQVREAFDKITGRAKAKRPDAQIIGVTVQKMITYPNSFELIMGTKKDPIFGAVIMVGMGGIAAEVFRDRALGLPPLNEALARRMLESLKSWPLLQGYRGKPGANIDRLIEIIMRFSYLVADYPEIKELDINPLLVTPEDVIALDARVVIDRDLVIHAVRPYAHLAIRPYPEEFVTQRKMKDDTPVILRPIKPEDEPMWHELLGSCSTQSLWFRFSYLFKQTTHEMATRYCFIDYDRELGIVAEVEEEGQRKLIGIGRLVADMNHETAEYAVIVIDRWHGHGLGGLLTDYCCEVAKKWGVKRVVAETSKDNTRMIATFRNRGFEINDKQEEDVVLVSKTVA
;
A
#
# COMPACT_ATOMS: atom_id res chain seq x y z
N VAL A 1 13.59 10.95 -3.21
CA VAL A 1 13.52 12.37 -2.90
C VAL A 1 12.53 12.54 -1.78
N SER A 2 12.85 13.29 -0.76
CA SER A 2 12.13 13.40 0.50
C SER A 2 11.19 14.59 0.51
N ILE A 3 10.53 14.80 1.67
CA ILE A 3 9.78 16.03 1.97
C ILE A 3 10.69 17.30 2.05
N ARG A 4 12.00 17.16 1.86
CA ARG A 4 12.98 18.27 1.90
C ARG A 4 12.53 19.39 0.95
N ASN A 5 12.47 20.60 1.46
CA ASN A 5 12.08 21.81 0.76
C ASN A 5 10.63 21.82 0.17
N LEU A 6 9.77 20.84 0.50
CA LEU A 6 8.36 20.94 0.15
C LEU A 6 7.66 22.09 0.91
N ASP A 7 8.16 22.46 2.08
CA ASP A 7 7.76 23.68 2.77
C ASP A 7 7.90 24.94 1.89
N LYS A 8 8.91 25.00 0.99
CA LYS A 8 9.07 26.11 0.03
C LYS A 8 7.96 26.15 -1.01
N ILE A 9 7.28 25.03 -1.24
CA ILE A 9 6.13 24.95 -2.14
C ILE A 9 4.82 25.23 -1.37
N PHE A 10 4.66 24.66 -0.17
CA PHE A 10 3.37 24.66 0.56
C PHE A 10 3.24 25.76 1.64
N ASP A 11 4.35 26.36 2.07
CA ASP A 11 4.36 27.50 3.02
C ASP A 11 5.40 28.56 2.61
N PRO A 12 5.32 29.10 1.38
CA PRO A 12 6.28 30.09 0.89
C PRO A 12 6.01 31.47 1.50
N HIS A 13 7.06 32.23 1.77
CA HIS A 13 6.95 33.64 2.16
C HIS A 13 7.08 34.60 0.98
N ARG A 14 7.74 34.19 -0.10
CA ARG A 14 7.99 34.98 -1.31
C ARG A 14 7.69 34.14 -2.54
N VAL A 15 6.79 34.61 -3.39
CA VAL A 15 6.32 33.88 -4.58
C VAL A 15 6.56 34.70 -5.85
N ALA A 16 7.23 34.15 -6.84
CA ALA A 16 7.34 34.77 -8.15
C ALA A 16 6.34 34.10 -9.12
N VAL A 17 5.54 34.89 -9.83
CA VAL A 17 4.65 34.42 -10.90
C VAL A 17 5.28 34.76 -12.26
N ILE A 18 5.87 33.77 -12.92
CA ILE A 18 6.60 33.90 -14.18
C ILE A 18 5.65 33.71 -15.34
N GLY A 19 5.49 34.73 -16.16
CA GLY A 19 4.45 34.81 -17.17
C GLY A 19 3.16 35.47 -16.65
N ALA A 20 3.25 36.25 -15.57
CA ALA A 20 2.16 37.08 -15.08
C ALA A 20 1.62 38.00 -16.21
N SER A 21 0.30 38.20 -16.29
CA SER A 21 -0.36 38.86 -17.42
C SER A 21 -1.55 39.73 -16.98
N ASP A 22 -1.88 40.72 -17.79
CA ASP A 22 -3.11 41.50 -17.68
C ASP A 22 -4.25 40.93 -18.53
N THR A 23 -4.01 39.88 -19.32
CA THR A 23 -5.00 39.26 -20.19
C THR A 23 -5.93 38.37 -19.38
N PRO A 24 -7.24 38.71 -19.22
CA PRO A 24 -8.14 38.00 -18.30
C PRO A 24 -8.34 36.51 -18.59
N THR A 25 -8.12 36.05 -19.82
CA THR A 25 -8.20 34.64 -20.24
C THR A 25 -6.91 33.88 -20.08
N GLY A 26 -5.84 34.53 -19.63
CA GLY A 26 -4.51 33.92 -19.49
C GLY A 26 -4.31 33.21 -18.15
N VAL A 27 -3.61 32.10 -18.16
CA VAL A 27 -3.27 31.33 -16.94
C VAL A 27 -2.51 32.22 -15.95
N GLY A 28 -1.47 32.95 -16.39
CA GLY A 28 -0.69 33.85 -15.51
C GLY A 28 -1.50 35.03 -14.96
N TYR A 29 -2.60 35.42 -15.61
CA TYR A 29 -3.56 36.39 -15.06
C TYR A 29 -4.31 35.77 -13.88
N THR A 30 -4.87 34.60 -14.07
CA THR A 30 -5.69 33.92 -13.04
C THR A 30 -4.86 33.56 -11.81
N VAL A 31 -3.63 33.03 -12.00
CA VAL A 31 -2.72 32.70 -10.90
C VAL A 31 -2.38 33.94 -10.07
N LEU A 32 -1.99 35.05 -10.72
CA LEU A 32 -1.66 36.28 -10.00
C LEU A 32 -2.88 36.83 -9.26
N ARG A 33 -4.05 36.89 -9.93
CA ARG A 33 -5.32 37.34 -9.33
C ARG A 33 -5.69 36.47 -8.11
N ASN A 34 -5.56 35.14 -8.20
CA ASN A 34 -5.90 34.24 -7.13
C ASN A 34 -4.97 34.41 -5.93
N LEU A 35 -3.65 34.56 -6.15
CA LEU A 35 -2.68 34.80 -5.08
C LEU A 35 -2.96 36.11 -4.34
N VAL A 36 -3.24 37.18 -5.06
CA VAL A 36 -3.50 38.49 -4.46
C VAL A 36 -4.89 38.55 -3.83
N GLY A 37 -5.88 37.93 -4.49
CA GLY A 37 -7.28 37.97 -4.05
C GLY A 37 -7.59 37.01 -2.89
N SER A 38 -6.80 36.00 -2.65
CA SER A 38 -7.00 35.03 -1.56
C SER A 38 -6.64 35.57 -0.17
N GLY A 39 -5.98 36.72 -0.09
CA GLY A 39 -5.48 37.26 1.19
C GLY A 39 -4.19 36.62 1.66
N PHE A 40 -3.39 36.11 0.76
CA PHE A 40 -2.04 35.63 1.04
C PHE A 40 -1.17 36.75 1.64
N ARG A 41 -0.48 36.49 2.73
CA ARG A 41 0.31 37.49 3.48
C ARG A 41 1.76 37.60 3.06
N GLY A 42 2.23 36.73 2.17
CA GLY A 42 3.58 36.74 1.62
C GLY A 42 3.77 37.77 0.52
N VAL A 43 4.99 37.91 0.06
CA VAL A 43 5.34 38.84 -1.03
C VAL A 43 5.13 38.15 -2.37
N VAL A 44 4.45 38.82 -3.31
CA VAL A 44 4.21 38.30 -4.66
C VAL A 44 4.96 39.17 -5.68
N TYR A 45 5.79 38.55 -6.50
CA TYR A 45 6.58 39.17 -7.56
C TYR A 45 6.04 38.78 -8.95
N PRO A 46 5.28 39.65 -9.65
CA PRO A 46 4.95 39.41 -11.04
C PRO A 46 6.22 39.49 -11.92
N VAL A 47 6.49 38.48 -12.75
CA VAL A 47 7.62 38.48 -13.69
C VAL A 47 7.07 38.48 -15.12
N ASN A 48 7.37 39.57 -15.86
CA ASN A 48 6.98 39.76 -17.23
C ASN A 48 8.00 40.67 -17.98
N PRO A 49 8.70 40.17 -19.00
CA PRO A 49 9.75 40.95 -19.69
C PRO A 49 9.23 42.14 -20.52
N LYS A 50 7.91 42.26 -20.71
CA LYS A 50 7.29 43.27 -21.58
C LYS A 50 6.45 44.30 -20.81
N ARG A 51 6.36 44.20 -19.47
CA ARG A 51 5.46 45.00 -18.65
C ARG A 51 6.23 45.59 -17.45
N GLU A 52 5.99 46.88 -17.14
CA GLU A 52 6.48 47.53 -15.91
C GLU A 52 5.57 47.21 -14.72
N SER A 53 4.29 46.93 -14.96
CA SER A 53 3.35 46.51 -13.96
C SER A 53 2.36 45.48 -14.55
N VAL A 54 1.86 44.57 -13.71
CA VAL A 54 0.79 43.60 -14.04
C VAL A 54 -0.24 43.64 -12.93
N GLN A 55 -1.50 43.82 -13.28
CA GLN A 55 -2.63 43.98 -12.36
C GLN A 55 -2.39 45.07 -11.26
N GLY A 56 -1.71 46.14 -11.64
CA GLY A 56 -1.35 47.22 -10.71
C GLY A 56 -0.20 46.95 -9.78
N ILE A 57 0.48 45.80 -9.88
CA ILE A 57 1.63 45.44 -9.07
C ILE A 57 2.92 45.60 -9.93
N GLN A 58 3.97 46.18 -9.37
CA GLN A 58 5.28 46.32 -10.05
C GLN A 58 5.73 44.97 -10.59
N ALA A 59 6.03 44.89 -11.86
CA ALA A 59 6.54 43.68 -12.51
C ALA A 59 8.06 43.78 -12.73
N TYR A 60 8.70 42.63 -12.74
CA TYR A 60 10.13 42.47 -12.95
C TYR A 60 10.37 41.74 -14.28
N LYS A 61 11.51 42.07 -14.91
CA LYS A 61 11.81 41.56 -16.23
C LYS A 61 12.11 40.04 -16.22
N ASP A 62 12.85 39.59 -15.21
CA ASP A 62 13.35 38.23 -15.06
C ASP A 62 13.65 37.95 -13.56
N ILE A 63 13.99 36.70 -13.24
CA ILE A 63 14.31 36.31 -11.86
C ILE A 63 15.52 37.05 -11.28
N PRO A 64 16.63 37.24 -12.02
CA PRO A 64 17.78 38.00 -11.50
C PRO A 64 17.47 39.45 -11.12
N SER A 65 16.42 40.07 -11.67
CA SER A 65 16.01 41.43 -11.36
C SER A 65 15.14 41.58 -10.12
N LEU A 66 14.77 40.49 -9.46
CA LEU A 66 13.98 40.48 -8.23
C LEU A 66 14.82 41.04 -7.06
N PRO A 67 14.22 41.80 -6.13
CA PRO A 67 14.91 42.34 -4.96
C PRO A 67 15.39 41.24 -3.98
N HIS A 68 14.70 40.10 -3.94
CA HIS A 68 15.07 38.94 -3.12
C HIS A 68 14.71 37.64 -3.86
N ALA A 69 15.48 36.59 -3.65
CA ALA A 69 15.17 35.25 -4.16
C ALA A 69 13.77 34.81 -3.67
N PRO A 70 12.87 34.32 -4.54
CA PRO A 70 11.61 33.77 -4.12
C PRO A 70 11.81 32.37 -3.50
N ASP A 71 10.97 32.02 -2.52
CA ASP A 71 10.92 30.65 -2.00
C ASP A 71 10.29 29.72 -3.06
N LEU A 72 9.27 30.23 -3.75
CA LEU A 72 8.51 29.55 -4.78
C LEU A 72 8.45 30.34 -6.08
N ALA A 73 8.66 29.67 -7.21
CA ALA A 73 8.39 30.19 -8.55
C ALA A 73 7.26 29.42 -9.23
N VAL A 74 6.18 30.13 -9.59
CA VAL A 74 5.06 29.57 -10.36
C VAL A 74 5.24 29.94 -11.83
N ILE A 75 5.44 28.92 -12.69
CA ILE A 75 5.81 29.10 -14.10
C ILE A 75 4.60 28.87 -14.99
N CYS A 76 4.18 29.94 -15.68
CA CYS A 76 3.02 29.98 -16.58
C CYS A 76 3.41 30.33 -18.03
N THR A 77 4.69 30.16 -18.38
CA THR A 77 5.22 30.49 -19.72
C THR A 77 5.20 29.27 -20.65
N PRO A 78 5.33 29.46 -21.99
CA PRO A 78 5.37 28.32 -22.91
C PRO A 78 6.49 27.32 -22.59
N ALA A 79 6.21 26.02 -22.71
CA ALA A 79 7.10 24.92 -22.33
C ALA A 79 8.55 25.06 -22.79
N PRO A 80 8.89 25.51 -24.05
CA PRO A 80 10.27 25.65 -24.49
C PRO A 80 11.11 26.65 -23.68
N THR A 81 10.47 27.55 -22.93
CA THR A 81 11.17 28.54 -22.10
C THR A 81 11.52 28.04 -20.70
N VAL A 82 10.86 26.96 -20.26
CA VAL A 82 10.92 26.45 -18.88
C VAL A 82 12.33 26.04 -18.46
N PRO A 83 13.13 25.30 -19.25
CA PRO A 83 14.47 24.89 -18.82
C PRO A 83 15.38 26.08 -18.46
N ALA A 84 15.32 27.16 -19.24
CA ALA A 84 16.10 28.38 -18.95
C ALA A 84 15.62 29.08 -17.68
N ILE A 85 14.32 29.07 -17.40
CA ILE A 85 13.72 29.66 -16.19
C ILE A 85 14.11 28.84 -14.96
N VAL A 86 14.07 27.51 -15.04
CA VAL A 86 14.51 26.61 -13.96
C VAL A 86 15.96 26.89 -13.57
N ARG A 87 16.85 27.09 -14.56
CA ARG A 87 18.23 27.49 -14.32
C ARG A 87 18.32 28.83 -13.58
N GLN A 88 17.62 29.87 -14.06
CA GLN A 88 17.61 31.18 -13.42
C GLN A 88 17.11 31.11 -11.96
N CYS A 89 16.06 30.32 -11.70
CA CYS A 89 15.55 30.08 -10.35
C CYS A 89 16.62 29.44 -9.45
N GLY A 90 17.33 28.43 -9.96
CA GLY A 90 18.40 27.76 -9.23
C GLY A 90 19.60 28.68 -8.94
N GLU A 91 20.04 29.46 -9.92
CA GLU A 91 21.09 30.46 -9.74
C GLU A 91 20.71 31.54 -8.73
N ALA A 92 19.43 31.87 -8.60
CA ALA A 92 18.90 32.80 -7.61
C ALA A 92 18.69 32.17 -6.21
N GLY A 93 18.82 30.85 -6.06
CA GLY A 93 18.57 30.13 -4.79
C GLY A 93 17.12 29.82 -4.50
N THR A 94 16.27 29.76 -5.51
CA THR A 94 14.87 29.31 -5.37
C THR A 94 14.80 27.80 -5.28
N HIS A 95 14.15 27.27 -4.24
CA HIS A 95 14.07 25.84 -4.00
C HIS A 95 12.72 25.21 -4.39
N GLY A 96 11.63 25.96 -4.44
CA GLY A 96 10.30 25.47 -4.82
C GLY A 96 9.88 25.97 -6.21
N LEU A 97 9.42 25.05 -7.09
CA LEU A 97 8.86 25.39 -8.39
C LEU A 97 7.53 24.69 -8.60
N VAL A 98 6.56 25.43 -9.16
CA VAL A 98 5.29 24.87 -9.70
C VAL A 98 5.24 25.19 -11.17
N ILE A 99 5.28 24.18 -12.03
CA ILE A 99 5.24 24.34 -13.49
C ILE A 99 3.83 24.01 -13.97
N ILE A 100 3.06 25.07 -14.23
CA ILE A 100 1.68 24.94 -14.73
C ILE A 100 1.66 24.61 -16.24
N SER A 101 2.66 25.07 -16.95
CA SER A 101 2.79 24.94 -18.41
C SER A 101 2.62 23.51 -18.89
N ALA A 102 1.83 23.32 -19.94
CA ALA A 102 1.71 22.07 -20.70
C ALA A 102 2.62 22.09 -21.93
N GLY A 103 2.79 20.94 -22.61
CA GLY A 103 3.65 20.75 -23.78
C GLY A 103 4.89 19.91 -23.49
N PHE A 104 4.77 18.97 -22.56
CA PHE A 104 5.82 18.04 -22.14
C PHE A 104 5.52 16.62 -22.59
N ARG A 105 5.82 15.58 -21.80
CA ARG A 105 5.66 14.17 -22.23
C ARG A 105 4.26 13.80 -22.73
N GLU A 106 3.22 14.53 -22.36
CA GLU A 106 1.87 14.32 -22.84
C GLU A 106 1.70 14.60 -24.35
N ILE A 107 2.64 15.34 -24.96
CA ILE A 107 2.68 15.52 -26.42
C ILE A 107 3.64 14.53 -27.12
N GLY A 108 4.15 13.52 -26.38
CA GLY A 108 5.01 12.48 -26.94
C GLY A 108 6.51 12.77 -26.84
N THR A 109 7.29 12.23 -27.79
CA THR A 109 8.76 12.18 -27.72
C THR A 109 9.45 13.55 -27.59
N GLU A 110 8.98 14.57 -28.30
CA GLU A 110 9.56 15.91 -28.23
C GLU A 110 9.31 16.56 -26.86
N GLY A 111 8.12 16.38 -26.32
CA GLY A 111 7.79 16.84 -24.97
C GLY A 111 8.61 16.11 -23.90
N LYS A 112 8.87 14.81 -24.06
CA LYS A 112 9.74 14.05 -23.17
C LYS A 112 11.18 14.57 -23.16
N LYS A 113 11.72 14.92 -24.33
CA LYS A 113 13.05 15.55 -24.41
C LYS A 113 13.11 16.86 -23.61
N LEU A 114 12.00 17.61 -23.62
CA LEU A 114 11.92 18.86 -22.87
C LEU A 114 11.88 18.62 -21.36
N GLU A 115 11.16 17.60 -20.90
CA GLU A 115 11.21 17.17 -19.50
C GLU A 115 12.63 16.79 -19.08
N ASP A 116 13.34 16.02 -19.91
CA ASP A 116 14.73 15.61 -19.64
C ASP A 116 15.67 16.82 -19.53
N LEU A 117 15.41 17.90 -20.29
CA LEU A 117 16.15 19.15 -20.16
C LEU A 117 15.85 19.87 -18.84
N VAL A 118 14.58 19.91 -18.42
CA VAL A 118 14.17 20.48 -17.12
C VAL A 118 14.87 19.75 -15.97
N LEU A 119 14.85 18.41 -15.96
CA LEU A 119 15.53 17.59 -14.97
C LEU A 119 17.04 17.84 -14.94
N ARG A 120 17.69 17.99 -16.10
CA ARG A 120 19.11 18.30 -16.18
C ARG A 120 19.43 19.66 -15.56
N GLU A 121 18.58 20.65 -15.73
CA GLU A 121 18.77 21.96 -15.11
C GLU A 121 18.52 21.89 -13.61
N GLN A 122 17.47 21.22 -13.14
CA GLN A 122 17.16 21.00 -11.74
C GLN A 122 18.33 20.33 -10.99
N ASN A 123 18.88 19.24 -11.56
CA ASN A 123 19.96 18.46 -10.94
C ASN A 123 21.28 19.21 -10.73
N LYS A 124 21.40 20.43 -11.25
CA LYS A 124 22.54 21.29 -10.97
C LYS A 124 22.46 22.02 -9.63
N PHE A 125 21.25 22.03 -9.02
CA PHE A 125 20.95 22.79 -7.81
C PHE A 125 20.39 21.87 -6.72
N ASP A 126 21.18 21.66 -5.68
CA ASP A 126 20.81 20.77 -4.59
C ASP A 126 19.55 21.26 -3.86
N GLY A 127 18.61 20.33 -3.66
CA GLY A 127 17.38 20.57 -2.93
C GLY A 127 16.30 21.36 -3.68
N MET A 128 16.44 21.64 -4.99
CA MET A 128 15.37 22.21 -5.79
C MET A 128 14.26 21.16 -6.01
N ARG A 129 13.00 21.55 -5.79
CA ARG A 129 11.84 20.67 -5.96
C ARG A 129 10.87 21.24 -7.00
N ILE A 130 10.33 20.37 -7.85
CA ILE A 130 9.42 20.72 -8.95
C ILE A 130 8.10 19.98 -8.85
N LEU A 131 6.99 20.69 -8.73
CA LEU A 131 5.64 20.17 -8.87
C LEU A 131 5.16 20.42 -10.32
N GLY A 132 4.50 19.43 -10.91
CA GLY A 132 4.09 19.46 -12.31
C GLY A 132 5.11 18.76 -13.22
N PRO A 133 5.30 19.18 -14.48
CA PRO A 133 4.54 20.17 -15.26
C PRO A 133 3.11 19.73 -15.60
N ASN A 134 2.39 20.54 -16.37
CA ASN A 134 1.04 20.25 -16.83
C ASN A 134 0.06 20.03 -15.66
N CYS A 135 0.02 20.95 -14.71
CA CYS A 135 -0.82 20.89 -13.52
C CYS A 135 -1.70 22.13 -13.36
N LEU A 136 -2.79 22.04 -12.57
CA LEU A 136 -3.63 23.17 -12.20
C LEU A 136 -2.90 24.15 -11.27
N GLY A 137 -1.97 23.65 -10.47
CA GLY A 137 -1.32 24.37 -9.39
C GLY A 137 -1.70 23.83 -8.00
N ILE A 138 -1.52 24.67 -6.98
CA ILE A 138 -1.71 24.32 -5.58
C ILE A 138 -2.54 25.33 -4.82
N ILE A 139 -3.32 24.87 -3.82
CA ILE A 139 -4.08 25.70 -2.91
C ILE A 139 -3.83 25.21 -1.48
N VAL A 140 -3.48 26.13 -0.57
CA VAL A 140 -3.32 25.87 0.86
C VAL A 140 -4.24 26.82 1.64
N PRO A 141 -5.50 26.43 1.89
CA PRO A 141 -6.49 27.31 2.50
C PRO A 141 -6.10 27.79 3.90
N GLY A 142 -5.31 27.01 4.62
CA GLY A 142 -4.85 27.33 5.98
C GLY A 142 -4.06 28.65 6.09
N ILE A 143 -3.34 29.01 5.02
CA ILE A 143 -2.54 30.23 4.93
C ILE A 143 -3.06 31.20 3.84
N ASN A 144 -4.30 30.99 3.35
CA ASN A 144 -4.90 31.76 2.27
C ASN A 144 -4.07 31.77 0.97
N PHE A 145 -3.41 30.68 0.65
CA PHE A 145 -2.51 30.57 -0.48
C PHE A 145 -3.18 29.84 -1.64
N ASN A 146 -3.33 30.51 -2.79
CA ASN A 146 -3.87 29.94 -4.01
C ASN A 146 -2.99 30.27 -5.22
N ALA A 147 -2.02 29.39 -5.49
CA ALA A 147 -1.12 29.43 -6.65
C ALA A 147 -1.65 28.50 -7.76
N SER A 148 -2.90 28.66 -8.14
CA SER A 148 -3.56 27.86 -9.18
C SER A 148 -4.35 28.75 -10.14
N PHE A 149 -4.72 28.17 -11.30
CA PHE A 149 -5.68 28.83 -12.19
C PHE A 149 -7.13 28.33 -11.98
N ALA A 150 -7.44 27.81 -10.80
CA ALA A 150 -8.81 27.45 -10.42
C ALA A 150 -9.73 28.68 -10.36
N THR A 151 -11.02 28.46 -10.56
CA THR A 151 -12.04 29.52 -10.54
C THR A 151 -12.44 29.95 -9.13
N ALA A 152 -12.18 29.11 -8.13
CA ALA A 152 -12.55 29.32 -6.74
C ALA A 152 -11.47 28.79 -5.78
N SER A 153 -11.51 29.25 -4.53
CA SER A 153 -10.70 28.73 -3.43
C SER A 153 -11.60 27.94 -2.48
N PRO A 154 -11.20 26.72 -2.08
CA PRO A 154 -11.98 25.93 -1.13
C PRO A 154 -11.87 26.48 0.29
N ALA A 155 -12.80 26.08 1.16
CA ALA A 155 -12.73 26.36 2.59
C ALA A 155 -11.56 25.65 3.25
N LYS A 156 -11.09 26.20 4.38
CA LYS A 156 -10.13 25.51 5.26
C LYS A 156 -10.78 24.28 5.87
N GLY A 157 -10.06 23.15 5.85
CA GLY A 157 -10.51 21.87 6.40
C GLY A 157 -9.36 20.93 6.66
N HIS A 158 -9.64 19.62 6.63
CA HIS A 158 -8.71 18.59 7.07
C HIS A 158 -8.40 17.53 6.01
N ILE A 159 -8.83 17.72 4.77
CA ILE A 159 -8.62 16.78 3.67
C ILE A 159 -7.41 17.22 2.86
N GLY A 160 -6.41 16.36 2.71
CA GLY A 160 -5.35 16.50 1.72
C GLY A 160 -5.81 15.90 0.40
N PHE A 161 -5.90 16.69 -0.67
CA PHE A 161 -6.33 16.23 -1.99
C PHE A 161 -5.18 16.26 -2.99
N ILE A 162 -4.92 15.12 -3.65
CA ILE A 162 -3.85 14.96 -4.64
C ILE A 162 -4.45 14.38 -5.92
N SER A 163 -4.29 15.08 -7.04
CA SER A 163 -4.85 14.64 -8.32
C SER A 163 -3.87 14.77 -9.47
N GLN A 164 -3.81 13.75 -10.32
CA GLN A 164 -3.11 13.83 -11.61
C GLN A 164 -3.90 14.60 -12.67
N SER A 165 -5.24 14.69 -12.51
CA SER A 165 -6.10 15.39 -13.47
C SER A 165 -6.37 16.83 -13.04
N GLY A 166 -5.86 17.80 -13.79
CA GLY A 166 -6.12 19.22 -13.56
C GLY A 166 -7.60 19.59 -13.81
N ALA A 167 -8.23 19.01 -14.83
CA ALA A 167 -9.63 19.26 -15.14
C ALA A 167 -10.58 18.73 -14.06
N LEU A 168 -10.29 17.54 -13.52
CA LEU A 168 -11.08 16.99 -12.41
C LEU A 168 -10.99 17.85 -11.16
N CYS A 169 -9.83 18.45 -10.89
CA CYS A 169 -9.65 19.36 -9.76
C CYS A 169 -10.68 20.48 -9.73
N THR A 170 -11.03 21.06 -10.88
CA THR A 170 -12.01 22.15 -10.94
C THR A 170 -13.42 21.68 -10.58
N SER A 171 -13.82 20.49 -11.03
CA SER A 171 -15.12 19.89 -10.68
C SER A 171 -15.17 19.51 -9.19
N VAL A 172 -14.08 18.95 -8.68
CA VAL A 172 -13.94 18.59 -7.25
C VAL A 172 -14.06 19.83 -6.35
N LEU A 173 -13.45 20.95 -6.76
CA LEU A 173 -13.58 22.23 -6.02
C LEU A 173 -15.02 22.73 -6.00
N ASP A 174 -15.72 22.66 -7.12
CA ASP A 174 -17.12 23.10 -7.23
C ASP A 174 -18.03 22.26 -6.33
N TRP A 175 -17.91 20.93 -6.39
CA TRP A 175 -18.65 20.04 -5.49
C TRP A 175 -18.33 20.25 -4.02
N ALA A 176 -17.05 20.46 -3.68
CA ALA A 176 -16.63 20.69 -2.31
C ALA A 176 -17.20 22.00 -1.73
N LEU A 177 -17.35 23.03 -2.56
CA LEU A 177 -17.97 24.30 -2.15
C LEU A 177 -19.48 24.14 -1.89
N ASP A 178 -20.17 23.37 -2.75
CA ASP A 178 -21.60 23.10 -2.61
C ASP A 178 -21.90 22.27 -1.35
N GLU A 179 -21.07 21.29 -1.06
CA GLU A 179 -21.18 20.40 0.11
C GLU A 179 -20.55 20.99 1.39
N GLY A 180 -19.91 22.16 1.31
CA GLY A 180 -19.23 22.78 2.46
C GLY A 180 -17.99 22.05 2.96
N ILE A 181 -17.31 21.32 2.06
CA ILE A 181 -16.12 20.52 2.36
C ILE A 181 -14.86 21.37 2.27
N GLY A 182 -14.01 21.29 3.31
CA GLY A 182 -12.76 22.03 3.38
C GLY A 182 -11.51 21.16 3.22
N PHE A 183 -10.42 21.78 2.76
CA PHE A 183 -9.13 21.12 2.55
C PHE A 183 -8.03 21.72 3.44
N SER A 184 -7.07 20.85 3.80
CA SER A 184 -5.77 21.29 4.32
C SER A 184 -4.84 21.66 3.17
N TYR A 185 -4.75 20.79 2.17
CA TYR A 185 -3.99 20.96 0.95
C TYR A 185 -4.80 20.48 -0.24
N PHE A 186 -4.69 21.21 -1.36
CA PHE A 186 -5.33 20.84 -2.62
C PHE A 186 -4.32 20.97 -3.74
N VAL A 187 -3.92 19.84 -4.34
CA VAL A 187 -2.77 19.74 -5.23
C VAL A 187 -3.11 19.02 -6.53
N SER A 188 -2.78 19.66 -7.66
CA SER A 188 -2.70 18.99 -8.95
C SER A 188 -1.24 18.69 -9.27
N VAL A 189 -0.88 17.40 -9.37
CA VAL A 189 0.50 16.97 -9.57
C VAL A 189 0.94 16.93 -11.04
N GLY A 190 -0.01 16.96 -11.98
CA GLY A 190 0.29 16.88 -13.43
C GLY A 190 1.14 15.66 -13.79
N ASN A 191 2.23 15.92 -14.54
CA ASN A 191 3.12 14.85 -15.03
C ASN A 191 4.02 14.22 -13.96
N MET A 192 4.11 14.78 -12.74
CA MET A 192 5.00 14.29 -11.66
C MET A 192 6.46 14.11 -12.11
N LEU A 193 7.07 15.22 -12.54
CA LEU A 193 8.45 15.19 -13.03
C LEU A 193 9.48 14.92 -11.92
N ASP A 194 9.26 15.48 -10.73
CA ASP A 194 10.08 15.34 -9.53
C ASP A 194 9.21 14.98 -8.33
N VAL A 195 8.32 15.88 -7.88
CA VAL A 195 7.44 15.60 -6.73
C VAL A 195 6.43 14.53 -7.10
N SER A 196 6.51 13.39 -6.42
CA SER A 196 5.65 12.21 -6.61
C SER A 196 4.44 12.23 -5.69
N MET A 197 3.49 11.30 -5.91
CA MET A 197 2.40 11.05 -4.94
C MET A 197 2.94 10.56 -3.59
N GLY A 198 4.01 9.76 -3.59
CA GLY A 198 4.67 9.30 -2.38
C GLY A 198 5.18 10.45 -1.52
N ASP A 199 5.86 11.43 -2.13
CA ASP A 199 6.33 12.64 -1.43
C ASP A 199 5.18 13.42 -0.78
N LEU A 200 4.06 13.56 -1.50
CA LEU A 200 2.89 14.32 -1.00
C LEU A 200 2.15 13.56 0.10
N ILE A 201 2.01 12.23 -0.02
CA ILE A 201 1.46 11.41 1.06
C ILE A 201 2.33 11.55 2.32
N ASP A 202 3.62 11.58 2.17
CA ASP A 202 4.59 11.74 3.26
C ASP A 202 4.46 13.11 3.92
N TYR A 203 4.41 14.17 3.12
CA TYR A 203 4.28 15.54 3.61
C TYR A 203 2.93 15.77 4.30
N PHE A 204 1.81 15.36 3.68
CA PHE A 204 0.47 15.51 4.26
C PHE A 204 0.23 14.54 5.42
N GLY A 205 0.85 13.37 5.35
CA GLY A 205 0.84 12.39 6.42
C GLY A 205 1.45 12.93 7.70
N SER A 206 2.52 13.71 7.59
CA SER A 206 3.20 14.36 8.72
C SER A 206 2.49 15.64 9.20
N ALA A 207 1.65 16.26 8.37
CA ALA A 207 0.97 17.52 8.71
C ALA A 207 -0.17 17.30 9.72
N THR A 208 -0.19 18.05 10.81
CA THR A 208 -1.19 17.92 11.90
C THR A 208 -2.59 18.34 11.49
N GLU A 209 -2.71 19.26 10.55
CA GLU A 209 -3.97 19.77 10.01
C GLU A 209 -4.67 18.78 9.07
N THR A 210 -3.95 17.80 8.50
CA THR A 210 -4.54 16.78 7.63
C THR A 210 -5.01 15.58 8.43
N ARG A 211 -6.26 15.14 8.24
CA ARG A 211 -6.85 13.96 8.89
C ARG A 211 -7.13 12.81 7.93
N SER A 212 -7.29 13.11 6.65
CA SER A 212 -7.45 12.10 5.59
C SER A 212 -6.84 12.60 4.29
N ILE A 213 -6.48 11.66 3.41
CA ILE A 213 -5.87 11.96 2.11
C ILE A 213 -6.72 11.32 1.01
N ILE A 214 -7.03 12.09 -0.01
CA ILE A 214 -7.75 11.63 -1.20
C ILE A 214 -6.79 11.66 -2.40
N LEU A 215 -6.74 10.56 -3.14
CA LEU A 215 -5.91 10.39 -4.32
C LEU A 215 -6.76 10.14 -5.56
N TYR A 216 -6.53 10.91 -6.61
CA TYR A 216 -6.97 10.57 -7.96
C TYR A 216 -5.76 10.12 -8.77
N ILE A 217 -5.73 8.85 -9.15
CA ILE A 217 -4.57 8.18 -9.71
C ILE A 217 -4.86 7.72 -11.14
N GLU A 218 -4.05 8.15 -12.10
CA GLU A 218 -4.00 7.60 -13.46
C GLU A 218 -2.85 6.58 -13.58
N SER A 219 -1.69 6.91 -13.01
CA SER A 219 -0.51 6.03 -12.95
C SER A 219 0.35 6.34 -11.72
N ILE A 220 1.14 5.36 -11.29
CA ILE A 220 2.15 5.53 -10.24
C ILE A 220 3.53 5.41 -10.90
N SER A 221 4.41 6.39 -10.69
CA SER A 221 5.76 6.40 -11.25
C SER A 221 6.77 5.67 -10.37
N GLU A 222 6.77 6.00 -9.07
CA GLU A 222 7.71 5.48 -8.06
C GLU A 222 6.96 4.61 -7.06
N SER A 223 6.66 3.36 -7.47
CA SER A 223 5.80 2.46 -6.70
C SER A 223 6.34 2.16 -5.29
N ARG A 224 7.67 2.07 -5.13
CA ARG A 224 8.30 1.78 -3.85
C ARG A 224 8.13 2.93 -2.86
N GLU A 225 8.35 4.18 -3.30
CA GLU A 225 8.13 5.37 -2.49
C GLU A 225 6.65 5.53 -2.14
N PHE A 226 5.77 5.33 -3.11
CA PHE A 226 4.33 5.35 -2.91
C PHE A 226 3.88 4.33 -1.85
N MET A 227 4.31 3.06 -1.98
CA MET A 227 3.96 1.99 -1.04
C MET A 227 4.52 2.26 0.35
N SER A 228 5.74 2.77 0.45
CA SER A 228 6.38 3.13 1.71
C SER A 228 5.62 4.25 2.42
N ALA A 229 5.34 5.36 1.74
CA ALA A 229 4.60 6.49 2.29
C ALA A 229 3.16 6.09 2.70
N ALA A 230 2.45 5.38 1.82
CA ALA A 230 1.09 4.95 2.11
C ALA A 230 1.02 4.02 3.34
N ARG A 231 1.89 3.01 3.44
CA ARG A 231 1.96 2.09 4.58
C ARG A 231 2.32 2.79 5.90
N ALA A 232 3.15 3.83 5.82
CA ALA A 232 3.52 4.61 7.01
C ALA A 232 2.32 5.38 7.58
N PHE A 233 1.50 5.98 6.74
CA PHE A 233 0.45 6.90 7.16
C PHE A 233 -0.96 6.34 7.14
N ALA A 234 -1.28 5.31 6.33
CA ALA A 234 -2.61 4.70 6.29
C ALA A 234 -3.10 4.19 7.66
N ARG A 235 -2.19 3.88 8.57
CA ARG A 235 -2.50 3.45 9.95
C ARG A 235 -3.10 4.56 10.83
N THR A 236 -2.78 5.80 10.54
CA THR A 236 -3.16 6.96 11.37
C THR A 236 -4.07 7.93 10.63
N LYS A 237 -4.01 7.94 9.31
CA LYS A 237 -4.80 8.83 8.45
C LYS A 237 -5.35 8.02 7.28
N PRO A 238 -6.68 7.89 7.16
CA PRO A 238 -7.28 7.22 6.01
C PRO A 238 -6.78 7.78 4.70
N ILE A 239 -6.40 6.89 3.79
CA ILE A 239 -6.04 7.22 2.41
C ILE A 239 -7.09 6.59 1.52
N VAL A 240 -7.81 7.42 0.76
CA VAL A 240 -8.86 7.01 -0.18
C VAL A 240 -8.34 7.21 -1.60
N ALA A 241 -8.44 6.21 -2.46
CA ALA A 241 -7.94 6.28 -3.82
C ALA A 241 -9.00 5.95 -4.87
N TYR A 242 -9.14 6.82 -5.86
CA TYR A 242 -9.82 6.53 -7.11
C TYR A 242 -8.77 6.25 -8.18
N LYS A 243 -8.80 5.04 -8.77
CA LYS A 243 -7.90 4.65 -9.86
C LYS A 243 -8.64 4.67 -11.19
N ALA A 244 -8.23 5.58 -12.08
CA ALA A 244 -8.72 5.66 -13.45
C ALA A 244 -8.02 4.62 -14.38
N GLY A 245 -8.64 4.25 -15.50
CA GLY A 245 -8.07 3.29 -16.45
C GLY A 245 -8.10 1.85 -15.94
N ARG A 246 -9.26 1.37 -15.51
CA ARG A 246 -9.45 0.03 -14.92
C ARG A 246 -9.50 -1.10 -15.95
N TYR A 247 -10.03 -0.84 -17.13
CA TYR A 247 -10.18 -1.80 -18.21
C TYR A 247 -9.09 -1.57 -19.26
N ALA A 248 -8.76 -2.60 -20.03
CA ALA A 248 -7.69 -2.52 -21.03
C ALA A 248 -7.87 -1.35 -22.01
N GLU A 249 -9.11 -1.11 -22.43
CA GLU A 249 -9.46 -0.01 -23.34
C GLU A 249 -9.27 1.36 -22.67
N SER A 250 -9.70 1.51 -21.44
CA SER A 250 -9.54 2.77 -20.68
C SER A 250 -8.10 2.96 -20.19
N ALA A 251 -7.36 1.89 -19.92
CA ALA A 251 -5.94 1.95 -19.60
C ALA A 251 -5.11 2.46 -20.78
N GLN A 252 -5.45 2.04 -22.01
CA GLN A 252 -4.82 2.55 -23.23
C GLN A 252 -5.12 4.05 -23.45
N ALA A 253 -6.35 4.48 -23.16
CA ALA A 253 -6.72 5.89 -23.23
C ALA A 253 -5.95 6.73 -22.19
N ALA A 254 -5.85 6.25 -20.94
CA ALA A 254 -5.08 6.91 -19.88
C ALA A 254 -3.59 7.00 -20.22
N ALA A 255 -2.99 5.92 -20.74
CA ALA A 255 -1.60 5.91 -21.19
C ALA A 255 -1.34 6.90 -22.35
N SER A 256 -2.29 7.02 -23.28
CA SER A 256 -2.20 8.00 -24.38
C SER A 256 -2.30 9.44 -23.88
N HIS A 257 -3.07 9.68 -22.80
CA HIS A 257 -3.26 11.01 -22.21
C HIS A 257 -2.07 11.45 -21.35
N THR A 258 -1.49 10.54 -20.57
CA THR A 258 -0.41 10.86 -19.60
C THR A 258 0.98 10.54 -20.11
N GLY A 259 1.11 9.78 -21.20
CA GLY A 259 2.38 9.25 -21.67
C GLY A 259 3.03 8.22 -20.73
N ALA A 260 2.29 7.72 -19.73
CA ALA A 260 2.76 6.77 -18.74
C ALA A 260 2.26 5.34 -19.03
N MET A 261 3.02 4.32 -18.62
CA MET A 261 2.57 2.93 -18.70
C MET A 261 1.41 2.67 -17.73
N ALA A 262 0.39 1.95 -18.20
CA ALA A 262 -0.71 1.48 -17.36
C ALA A 262 -0.40 0.06 -16.86
N GLY A 263 -0.50 -0.14 -15.54
CA GLY A 263 -0.45 -1.47 -14.91
C GLY A 263 -1.81 -2.18 -14.98
N VAL A 264 -1.82 -3.46 -14.60
CA VAL A 264 -3.05 -4.27 -14.51
C VAL A 264 -3.87 -3.85 -13.29
N ASP A 265 -5.17 -3.65 -13.45
CA ASP A 265 -6.06 -3.13 -12.38
C ASP A 265 -6.08 -3.99 -11.12
N ASP A 266 -6.07 -5.34 -11.27
CA ASP A 266 -6.01 -6.29 -10.14
C ASP A 266 -4.72 -6.13 -9.31
N VAL A 267 -3.61 -5.67 -9.92
CA VAL A 267 -2.34 -5.42 -9.22
C VAL A 267 -2.45 -4.14 -8.38
N TYR A 268 -3.11 -3.10 -8.88
CA TYR A 268 -3.42 -1.91 -8.09
C TYR A 268 -4.28 -2.26 -6.88
N GLU A 269 -5.28 -3.13 -7.05
CA GLU A 269 -6.12 -3.59 -5.93
C GLU A 269 -5.27 -4.26 -4.84
N ALA A 270 -4.41 -5.22 -5.24
CA ALA A 270 -3.49 -5.89 -4.31
C ALA A 270 -2.52 -4.90 -3.64
N ALA A 271 -2.02 -3.91 -4.38
CA ALA A 271 -1.13 -2.87 -3.85
C ALA A 271 -1.85 -1.98 -2.83
N PHE A 272 -3.07 -1.52 -3.12
CA PHE A 272 -3.85 -0.68 -2.23
C PHE A 272 -4.21 -1.41 -0.93
N GLN A 273 -4.69 -2.65 -1.02
CA GLN A 273 -4.95 -3.48 0.15
C GLN A 273 -3.67 -3.66 1.00
N ARG A 274 -2.54 -3.94 0.36
CA ARG A 274 -1.24 -4.12 1.01
C ARG A 274 -0.71 -2.83 1.67
N ALA A 275 -1.13 -1.67 1.16
CA ALA A 275 -0.77 -0.35 1.67
C ALA A 275 -1.77 0.22 2.69
N GLY A 276 -2.92 -0.44 2.92
CA GLY A 276 -3.98 0.07 3.79
C GLY A 276 -4.80 1.20 3.16
N ILE A 277 -4.76 1.34 1.83
CA ILE A 277 -5.52 2.33 1.09
C ILE A 277 -6.93 1.82 0.85
N GLU A 278 -7.94 2.64 1.09
CA GLU A 278 -9.32 2.33 0.70
C GLU A 278 -9.56 2.76 -0.75
N ARG A 279 -9.97 1.81 -1.58
CA ARG A 279 -10.26 2.06 -2.98
C ARG A 279 -11.73 2.35 -3.21
N ILE A 280 -12.02 3.44 -3.90
CA ILE A 280 -13.37 3.78 -4.34
C ILE A 280 -13.51 3.61 -5.85
N PHE A 281 -14.73 3.31 -6.29
CA PHE A 281 -15.06 3.03 -7.69
C PHE A 281 -15.98 4.09 -8.29
N GLN A 282 -16.59 4.91 -7.48
CA GLN A 282 -17.44 6.03 -7.88
C GLN A 282 -16.86 7.32 -7.31
N ILE A 283 -16.80 8.36 -8.14
CA ILE A 283 -16.20 9.62 -7.74
C ILE A 283 -17.03 10.33 -6.66
N GLU A 284 -18.34 10.07 -6.64
CA GLU A 284 -19.27 10.58 -5.65
C GLU A 284 -18.97 10.08 -4.22
N ASP A 285 -18.36 8.90 -4.09
CA ASP A 285 -18.01 8.33 -2.79
C ASP A 285 -16.72 8.95 -2.21
N MET A 286 -16.05 9.81 -2.96
CA MET A 286 -14.72 10.34 -2.62
C MET A 286 -14.71 11.11 -1.28
N PHE A 287 -15.64 12.04 -1.13
CA PHE A 287 -15.72 12.86 0.07
C PHE A 287 -16.42 12.13 1.22
N ASP A 288 -17.53 11.46 0.91
CA ASP A 288 -18.29 10.67 1.88
C ASP A 288 -17.41 9.66 2.58
N CYS A 289 -16.56 8.96 1.81
CA CYS A 289 -15.60 7.98 2.31
C CYS A 289 -14.52 8.64 3.17
N ALA A 290 -13.88 9.71 2.69
CA ALA A 290 -12.79 10.38 3.41
C ALA A 290 -13.23 10.96 4.77
N GLU A 291 -14.41 11.60 4.83
CA GLU A 291 -14.99 12.11 6.07
C GLU A 291 -15.40 10.99 7.03
N LEU A 292 -16.09 9.97 6.51
CA LEU A 292 -16.53 8.83 7.29
C LEU A 292 -15.34 8.14 7.98
N LEU A 293 -14.31 7.79 7.19
CA LEU A 293 -13.13 7.08 7.70
C LEU A 293 -12.32 7.89 8.72
N ALA A 294 -12.32 9.22 8.60
CA ALA A 294 -11.61 10.10 9.52
C ALA A 294 -12.36 10.34 10.85
N ARG A 295 -13.69 10.13 10.89
CA ARG A 295 -14.53 10.49 12.03
C ARG A 295 -15.15 9.30 12.76
N GLN A 296 -15.48 8.21 12.04
CA GLN A 296 -16.17 7.08 12.62
C GLN A 296 -15.20 6.04 13.20
N GLN A 297 -15.66 5.36 14.26
CA GLN A 297 -14.97 4.20 14.77
C GLN A 297 -15.01 3.05 13.78
N GLN A 298 -13.97 2.21 13.81
CA GLN A 298 -13.91 1.04 12.93
C GLN A 298 -14.89 -0.04 13.41
N PRO A 299 -15.71 -0.62 12.49
CA PRO A 299 -16.57 -1.74 12.83
C PRO A 299 -15.72 -3.01 13.07
N LYS A 300 -16.21 -3.87 13.96
CA LYS A 300 -15.55 -5.18 14.21
C LYS A 300 -15.84 -6.21 13.12
N GLY A 301 -16.82 -5.95 12.26
CA GLY A 301 -17.26 -6.82 11.16
C GLY A 301 -18.24 -6.12 10.25
N ASP A 302 -18.94 -6.90 9.45
CA ASP A 302 -19.83 -6.46 8.37
C ASP A 302 -21.33 -6.62 8.68
N ARG A 303 -21.71 -6.84 9.97
CA ARG A 303 -23.09 -7.09 10.41
C ARG A 303 -23.80 -5.77 10.70
N LEU A 304 -24.70 -5.35 9.80
CA LEU A 304 -25.43 -4.08 9.89
C LEU A 304 -26.83 -4.30 10.49
N ALA A 305 -27.18 -3.50 11.48
CA ALA A 305 -28.56 -3.37 11.93
C ALA A 305 -29.19 -2.14 11.28
N ILE A 306 -30.41 -2.29 10.78
CA ILE A 306 -31.17 -1.26 10.08
C ILE A 306 -32.39 -0.89 10.92
N ILE A 307 -32.53 0.39 11.29
CA ILE A 307 -33.70 0.93 12.00
C ILE A 307 -34.40 1.90 11.04
N THR A 308 -35.68 1.67 10.79
CA THR A 308 -36.45 2.45 9.80
C THR A 308 -37.88 2.69 10.26
N ASN A 309 -38.49 3.80 9.82
CA ASN A 309 -39.94 4.02 9.97
C ASN A 309 -40.76 3.65 8.71
N ALA A 310 -40.10 2.94 7.78
CA ALA A 310 -40.75 2.51 6.53
C ALA A 310 -40.16 1.20 6.02
N GLY A 311 -41.00 0.22 5.81
CA GLY A 311 -40.58 -1.11 5.38
C GLY A 311 -39.88 -1.16 4.02
N GLY A 312 -40.34 -0.36 3.02
CA GLY A 312 -39.73 -0.32 1.69
C GLY A 312 -38.25 0.05 1.69
N PRO A 313 -37.85 1.18 2.25
CA PRO A 313 -36.44 1.54 2.40
C PRO A 313 -35.62 0.52 3.17
N GLY A 314 -36.17 -0.14 4.19
CA GLY A 314 -35.49 -1.22 4.91
C GLY A 314 -35.16 -2.42 4.00
N VAL A 315 -36.09 -2.83 3.14
CA VAL A 315 -35.85 -3.90 2.15
C VAL A 315 -34.81 -3.49 1.12
N MET A 316 -34.94 -2.30 0.51
CA MET A 316 -33.97 -1.78 -0.45
C MET A 316 -32.55 -1.74 0.15
N THR A 317 -32.44 -1.33 1.41
CA THR A 317 -31.18 -1.30 2.15
C THR A 317 -30.58 -2.70 2.31
N THR A 318 -31.42 -3.68 2.62
CA THR A 318 -30.99 -5.08 2.77
C THR A 318 -30.48 -5.64 1.44
N ASP A 319 -31.20 -5.41 0.35
CA ASP A 319 -30.78 -5.83 -0.98
C ASP A 319 -29.41 -5.26 -1.33
N LYS A 320 -29.23 -3.94 -1.09
CA LYS A 320 -27.96 -3.27 -1.35
C LYS A 320 -26.82 -3.75 -0.46
N LEU A 321 -27.09 -4.07 0.80
CA LEU A 321 -26.11 -4.62 1.72
C LEU A 321 -25.58 -5.98 1.24
N ILE A 322 -26.48 -6.86 0.81
CA ILE A 322 -26.13 -8.19 0.30
C ILE A 322 -25.40 -8.09 -1.05
N GLU A 323 -25.81 -7.17 -1.93
CA GLU A 323 -25.12 -6.89 -3.20
C GLU A 323 -23.64 -6.53 -3.00
N HIS A 324 -23.32 -5.88 -1.88
CA HIS A 324 -21.95 -5.51 -1.49
C HIS A 324 -21.27 -6.49 -0.53
N ASP A 325 -21.76 -7.74 -0.46
CA ASP A 325 -21.20 -8.79 0.41
C ASP A 325 -21.25 -8.48 1.93
N GLY A 326 -22.09 -7.53 2.33
CA GLY A 326 -22.36 -7.24 3.74
C GLY A 326 -23.39 -8.22 4.33
N LYS A 327 -23.54 -8.20 5.65
CA LYS A 327 -24.46 -9.11 6.38
C LYS A 327 -25.50 -8.32 7.17
N LEU A 328 -26.74 -8.75 7.05
CA LEU A 328 -27.80 -8.30 7.95
C LEU A 328 -27.55 -8.90 9.35
N ALA A 329 -27.44 -8.06 10.38
CA ALA A 329 -27.18 -8.52 11.74
C ALA A 329 -28.35 -9.38 12.26
N ALA A 330 -28.06 -10.58 12.73
CA ALA A 330 -29.03 -11.41 13.46
C ALA A 330 -29.09 -10.91 14.91
N LEU A 331 -30.15 -10.20 15.27
CA LEU A 331 -30.34 -9.64 16.62
C LEU A 331 -30.34 -10.75 17.68
N SER A 332 -29.77 -10.47 18.83
CA SER A 332 -29.83 -11.38 19.98
C SER A 332 -31.25 -11.49 20.52
N GLN A 333 -31.55 -12.61 21.16
CA GLN A 333 -32.88 -12.86 21.75
C GLN A 333 -33.23 -11.78 22.80
N GLU A 334 -32.25 -11.34 23.60
CA GLU A 334 -32.38 -10.27 24.58
C GLU A 334 -32.78 -8.93 23.92
N THR A 335 -32.15 -8.61 22.78
CA THR A 335 -32.48 -7.42 22.02
C THR A 335 -33.90 -7.48 21.46
N ILE A 336 -34.33 -8.63 20.91
CA ILE A 336 -35.67 -8.81 20.39
C ILE A 336 -36.73 -8.70 21.50
N GLU A 337 -36.50 -9.29 22.66
CA GLU A 337 -37.40 -9.21 23.82
C GLU A 337 -37.53 -7.76 24.29
N THR A 338 -36.42 -7.05 24.44
CA THR A 338 -36.43 -5.65 24.82
C THR A 338 -37.17 -4.76 23.80
N LEU A 339 -36.97 -5.01 22.50
CA LEU A 339 -37.69 -4.29 21.44
C LEU A 339 -39.17 -4.61 21.43
N ASN A 340 -39.57 -5.85 21.74
CA ASN A 340 -41.00 -6.24 21.89
C ASN A 340 -41.70 -5.45 23.00
N ASP A 341 -41.00 -5.15 24.08
CA ASP A 341 -41.53 -4.34 25.19
C ASP A 341 -41.60 -2.84 24.86
N LEU A 342 -40.73 -2.36 23.98
CA LEU A 342 -40.60 -0.93 23.65
C LEU A 342 -41.37 -0.50 22.41
N LEU A 343 -41.56 -1.41 21.44
CA LEU A 343 -42.16 -1.11 20.15
C LEU A 343 -43.62 -1.61 20.08
N PRO A 344 -44.47 -0.99 19.24
CA PRO A 344 -45.82 -1.50 19.03
C PRO A 344 -45.80 -2.97 18.52
N ILE A 345 -46.84 -3.72 18.88
CA ILE A 345 -46.97 -5.16 18.56
C ILE A 345 -46.82 -5.50 17.07
N CYS A 346 -47.01 -4.54 16.19
CA CYS A 346 -46.93 -4.71 14.73
C CYS A 346 -45.56 -4.32 14.15
N TRP A 347 -44.52 -4.12 14.97
CA TRP A 347 -43.15 -3.92 14.44
C TRP A 347 -42.62 -5.21 13.75
N SER A 348 -41.56 -5.13 12.99
CA SER A 348 -41.08 -6.23 12.15
C SER A 348 -40.57 -7.50 12.87
N HIS A 349 -40.39 -7.46 14.19
CA HIS A 349 -39.82 -8.53 15.04
C HIS A 349 -38.48 -9.11 14.56
N GLY A 350 -37.68 -8.29 13.85
CA GLY A 350 -36.41 -8.68 13.29
C GLY A 350 -35.64 -7.49 12.73
N ASN A 351 -34.59 -7.78 12.01
CA ASN A 351 -33.82 -6.78 11.27
C ASN A 351 -34.17 -6.90 9.77
N PRO A 352 -34.58 -5.82 9.08
CA PRO A 352 -34.70 -4.42 9.51
C PRO A 352 -35.75 -4.22 10.61
N ILE A 353 -35.40 -3.34 11.57
CA ILE A 353 -36.23 -2.95 12.70
C ILE A 353 -37.17 -1.82 12.23
N ASP A 354 -38.40 -2.18 11.89
CA ASP A 354 -39.43 -1.20 11.47
C ASP A 354 -40.15 -0.63 12.71
N VAL A 355 -39.80 0.62 13.05
CA VAL A 355 -40.40 1.34 14.18
C VAL A 355 -41.75 1.99 13.84
N LEU A 356 -42.26 1.77 12.65
CA LEU A 356 -43.51 2.23 12.04
C LEU A 356 -43.54 3.73 11.68
N GLY A 357 -44.40 4.07 10.71
CA GLY A 357 -44.50 5.40 10.13
C GLY A 357 -44.98 6.52 11.08
N ASP A 358 -45.61 6.15 12.18
CA ASP A 358 -46.05 7.06 13.24
C ASP A 358 -45.02 7.25 14.38
N ALA A 359 -43.81 6.75 14.18
CA ALA A 359 -42.78 6.70 15.24
C ALA A 359 -42.42 8.12 15.73
N PRO A 360 -42.64 8.44 17.02
CA PRO A 360 -42.13 9.67 17.62
C PRO A 360 -40.60 9.57 17.82
N PRO A 361 -39.92 10.72 18.02
CA PRO A 361 -38.46 10.79 18.22
C PRO A 361 -37.93 9.82 19.30
N ASP A 362 -38.65 9.70 20.41
CA ASP A 362 -38.29 8.84 21.54
C ASP A 362 -38.28 7.34 21.17
N ARG A 363 -39.17 6.90 20.26
CA ARG A 363 -39.20 5.51 19.79
C ARG A 363 -37.94 5.16 18.98
N PHE A 364 -37.49 6.05 18.10
CA PHE A 364 -36.22 5.91 17.39
C PHE A 364 -35.03 5.85 18.36
N ALA A 365 -34.95 6.80 19.30
CA ALA A 365 -33.88 6.87 20.27
C ALA A 365 -33.73 5.59 21.08
N LYS A 366 -34.84 5.07 21.61
CA LYS A 366 -34.86 3.80 22.37
C LYS A 366 -34.42 2.60 21.54
N ALA A 367 -34.90 2.49 20.30
CA ALA A 367 -34.47 1.43 19.40
C ALA A 367 -32.96 1.50 19.13
N VAL A 368 -32.42 2.68 18.89
CA VAL A 368 -30.98 2.91 18.70
C VAL A 368 -30.19 2.50 19.94
N GLU A 369 -30.58 2.91 21.13
CA GLU A 369 -29.91 2.59 22.40
C GLU A 369 -29.85 1.08 22.66
N VAL A 370 -30.92 0.35 22.35
CA VAL A 370 -31.00 -1.11 22.54
C VAL A 370 -30.10 -1.81 21.55
N VAL A 371 -30.18 -1.45 20.26
CA VAL A 371 -29.45 -2.10 19.18
C VAL A 371 -27.94 -1.85 19.27
N LEU A 372 -27.52 -0.69 19.71
CA LEU A 372 -26.11 -0.39 19.93
C LEU A 372 -25.45 -1.29 20.99
N LYS A 373 -26.20 -1.85 21.92
CA LYS A 373 -25.68 -2.77 22.96
C LYS A 373 -25.56 -4.22 22.47
N ASP A 374 -26.24 -4.58 21.37
CA ASP A 374 -26.26 -5.96 20.88
C ASP A 374 -24.90 -6.39 20.32
N LYS A 375 -24.32 -7.47 20.88
CA LYS A 375 -23.00 -8.00 20.47
C LYS A 375 -22.96 -8.56 19.05
N ASN A 376 -24.12 -8.87 18.47
CA ASN A 376 -24.24 -9.37 17.11
C ASN A 376 -24.27 -8.27 16.07
N VAL A 377 -24.28 -6.99 16.48
CA VAL A 377 -24.35 -5.82 15.61
C VAL A 377 -22.98 -5.14 15.58
N ASP A 378 -22.46 -4.90 14.39
CA ASP A 378 -21.16 -4.21 14.17
C ASP A 378 -21.35 -2.73 13.84
N ALA A 379 -22.47 -2.36 13.23
CA ALA A 379 -22.87 -0.98 12.94
C ALA A 379 -24.38 -0.82 12.89
N VAL A 380 -24.87 0.41 13.00
CA VAL A 380 -26.28 0.77 12.93
C VAL A 380 -26.52 1.79 11.82
N LEU A 381 -27.52 1.54 10.98
CA LEU A 381 -28.03 2.51 10.01
C LEU A 381 -29.45 2.90 10.40
N VAL A 382 -29.66 4.20 10.62
CA VAL A 382 -30.99 4.77 10.94
C VAL A 382 -31.54 5.43 9.69
N ILE A 383 -32.74 5.00 9.26
CA ILE A 383 -33.42 5.51 8.06
C ILE A 383 -34.69 6.23 8.48
N LEU A 384 -34.84 7.45 8.03
CA LEU A 384 -36.05 8.24 8.23
C LEU A 384 -36.67 8.63 6.89
N THR A 385 -37.94 8.33 6.73
CA THR A 385 -38.79 8.88 5.68
C THR A 385 -39.74 9.93 6.31
N PRO A 386 -39.85 11.13 5.74
CA PRO A 386 -40.65 12.19 6.34
C PRO A 386 -42.15 11.96 6.08
N GLN A 387 -42.79 11.33 7.04
CA GLN A 387 -44.25 11.14 7.03
C GLN A 387 -44.94 12.28 7.79
N ALA A 388 -46.27 12.48 7.58
CA ALA A 388 -46.99 13.61 8.18
C ALA A 388 -46.90 13.64 9.73
N MET A 389 -46.70 12.48 10.37
CA MET A 389 -46.62 12.38 11.82
C MET A 389 -45.14 12.29 12.35
N THR A 390 -44.20 12.40 11.45
CA THR A 390 -42.75 12.30 11.81
C THR A 390 -42.17 13.72 11.84
N ASP A 391 -41.51 14.06 12.94
CA ASP A 391 -40.69 15.28 13.01
C ASP A 391 -39.21 14.91 12.71
N PRO A 392 -38.68 15.17 11.51
CA PRO A 392 -37.32 14.80 11.13
C PRO A 392 -36.26 15.49 11.98
N THR A 393 -36.47 16.75 12.41
CA THR A 393 -35.47 17.49 13.20
C THR A 393 -35.43 16.98 14.63
N ALA A 394 -36.57 16.84 15.30
CA ALA A 394 -36.65 16.30 16.65
C ALA A 394 -36.15 14.83 16.71
N THR A 395 -36.42 14.03 15.68
CA THR A 395 -35.92 12.67 15.57
C THR A 395 -34.40 12.63 15.42
N ALA A 396 -33.83 13.54 14.64
CA ALA A 396 -32.38 13.67 14.49
C ALA A 396 -31.70 14.00 15.82
N GLU A 397 -32.26 14.97 16.59
CA GLU A 397 -31.74 15.33 17.92
C GLU A 397 -31.84 14.16 18.91
N ALA A 398 -32.92 13.40 18.90
CA ALA A 398 -33.13 12.25 19.76
C ALA A 398 -32.12 11.10 19.41
N VAL A 399 -31.94 10.81 18.13
CA VAL A 399 -30.96 9.81 17.65
C VAL A 399 -29.54 10.26 17.99
N ALA A 400 -29.16 11.53 17.76
CA ALA A 400 -27.86 12.07 18.09
C ALA A 400 -27.56 11.93 19.60
N LYS A 401 -28.54 12.21 20.46
CA LYS A 401 -28.41 12.03 21.90
C LYS A 401 -28.23 10.55 22.30
N ALA A 402 -29.00 9.65 21.72
CA ALA A 402 -28.89 8.21 21.96
C ALA A 402 -27.53 7.64 21.53
N ALA A 403 -26.94 8.19 20.47
CA ALA A 403 -25.65 7.79 19.92
C ALA A 403 -24.43 8.46 20.57
N ALA A 404 -24.59 9.44 21.45
CA ALA A 404 -23.49 10.26 21.98
C ALA A 404 -22.33 9.48 22.62
N HIS A 405 -22.57 8.27 23.11
CA HIS A 405 -21.59 7.39 23.73
C HIS A 405 -21.47 6.04 23.01
N ALA A 406 -21.85 5.99 21.72
CA ALA A 406 -21.76 4.77 20.95
C ALA A 406 -20.31 4.33 20.74
N HIS A 407 -20.06 3.04 20.93
CA HIS A 407 -18.77 2.38 20.64
C HIS A 407 -18.80 1.62 19.30
N LYS A 408 -19.80 1.86 18.48
CA LYS A 408 -20.00 1.28 17.16
C LYS A 408 -20.32 2.39 16.17
N PRO A 409 -19.96 2.21 14.89
CA PRO A 409 -20.37 3.15 13.85
C PRO A 409 -21.89 3.28 13.80
N ILE A 410 -22.33 4.51 13.66
CA ILE A 410 -23.72 4.82 13.39
C ILE A 410 -23.78 5.75 12.18
N LEU A 411 -24.62 5.39 11.22
CA LEU A 411 -24.87 6.14 10.01
C LEU A 411 -26.36 6.48 9.93
N ALA A 412 -26.70 7.50 9.19
CA ALA A 412 -28.09 7.88 8.99
C ALA A 412 -28.42 8.06 7.49
N SER A 413 -29.67 7.80 7.14
CA SER A 413 -30.24 8.17 5.85
C SER A 413 -31.54 8.94 6.08
N TRP A 414 -31.48 10.26 5.97
CA TRP A 414 -32.64 11.13 6.03
C TRP A 414 -33.19 11.35 4.62
N MET A 415 -34.15 10.52 4.24
CA MET A 415 -34.68 10.49 2.87
C MET A 415 -35.59 11.69 2.63
N GLY A 416 -35.21 12.55 1.71
CA GLY A 416 -36.00 13.72 1.34
C GLY A 416 -35.15 14.91 0.93
N GLY A 417 -35.77 16.08 0.83
CA GLY A 417 -35.11 17.33 0.49
C GLY A 417 -35.22 18.34 1.63
N ARG A 418 -35.91 19.46 1.39
CA ARG A 418 -36.01 20.60 2.35
C ARG A 418 -36.57 20.21 3.72
N VAL A 419 -37.48 19.26 3.79
CA VAL A 419 -38.17 18.86 5.04
C VAL A 419 -37.20 18.19 6.03
N VAL A 420 -36.15 17.51 5.52
CA VAL A 420 -35.18 16.76 6.33
C VAL A 420 -33.86 17.54 6.52
N ALA A 421 -33.66 18.64 5.83
CA ALA A 421 -32.38 19.37 5.76
C ALA A 421 -31.83 19.77 7.14
N GLU A 422 -32.69 20.30 8.02
CA GLU A 422 -32.28 20.69 9.37
C GLU A 422 -31.86 19.48 10.22
N GLY A 423 -32.61 18.39 10.15
CA GLY A 423 -32.29 17.14 10.83
C GLY A 423 -30.96 16.57 10.35
N THR A 424 -30.70 16.60 9.03
CA THR A 424 -29.41 16.22 8.44
C THR A 424 -28.25 17.04 9.02
N GLN A 425 -28.41 18.37 9.10
CA GLN A 425 -27.39 19.25 9.70
C GLN A 425 -27.12 18.92 11.17
N LYS A 426 -28.17 18.62 11.96
CA LYS A 426 -28.04 18.23 13.37
C LYS A 426 -27.26 16.92 13.55
N LEU A 427 -27.56 15.91 12.72
CA LEU A 427 -26.85 14.61 12.74
C LEU A 427 -25.39 14.78 12.36
N ASN A 428 -25.11 15.47 11.26
CA ASN A 428 -23.74 15.73 10.82
C ASN A 428 -22.94 16.53 11.89
N ALA A 429 -23.54 17.52 12.51
CA ALA A 429 -22.93 18.27 13.61
C ALA A 429 -22.64 17.40 14.84
N ALA A 430 -23.46 16.39 15.09
CA ALA A 430 -23.26 15.39 16.15
C ALA A 430 -22.24 14.29 15.77
N GLY A 431 -21.66 14.35 14.58
CA GLY A 431 -20.69 13.36 14.08
C GLY A 431 -21.32 12.09 13.49
N ILE A 432 -22.63 12.10 13.20
CA ILE A 432 -23.34 11.00 12.55
C ILE A 432 -23.44 11.33 11.06
N PRO A 433 -22.68 10.66 10.18
CA PRO A 433 -22.72 10.90 8.75
C PRO A 433 -24.09 10.55 8.20
N THR A 434 -24.65 11.48 7.44
CA THR A 434 -26.04 11.40 6.98
C THR A 434 -26.12 11.49 5.46
N TYR A 435 -26.77 10.51 4.86
CA TYR A 435 -26.86 10.33 3.40
C TYR A 435 -28.29 10.55 2.91
N GLY A 436 -28.44 11.04 1.69
CA GLY A 436 -29.74 11.28 1.08
C GLY A 436 -30.49 10.01 0.69
N THR A 437 -29.76 8.89 0.51
CA THR A 437 -30.34 7.58 0.21
C THR A 437 -29.68 6.47 1.03
N PRO A 438 -30.42 5.40 1.36
CA PRO A 438 -29.89 4.28 2.12
C PRO A 438 -28.82 3.50 1.36
N GLU A 439 -28.86 3.48 0.03
CA GLU A 439 -27.85 2.83 -0.80
C GLU A 439 -26.48 3.52 -0.67
N LYS A 440 -26.46 4.86 -0.61
CA LYS A 440 -25.23 5.61 -0.32
C LYS A 440 -24.70 5.28 1.08
N ALA A 441 -25.57 5.22 2.08
CA ALA A 441 -25.20 4.87 3.45
C ALA A 441 -24.61 3.45 3.55
N VAL A 442 -25.19 2.48 2.83
CA VAL A 442 -24.64 1.11 2.77
C VAL A 442 -23.27 1.10 2.10
N ARG A 443 -23.07 1.77 0.97
CA ARG A 443 -21.75 1.84 0.34
C ARG A 443 -20.71 2.45 1.28
N ALA A 444 -21.07 3.54 1.94
CA ALA A 444 -20.19 4.18 2.92
C ALA A 444 -19.84 3.23 4.08
N PHE A 445 -20.82 2.48 4.61
CA PHE A 445 -20.57 1.45 5.62
C PHE A 445 -19.63 0.35 5.09
N MET A 446 -19.82 -0.13 3.86
CA MET A 446 -18.96 -1.17 3.29
C MET A 446 -17.52 -0.66 3.02
N HIS A 447 -17.35 0.61 2.68
CA HIS A 447 -16.02 1.23 2.65
C HIS A 447 -15.35 1.27 4.03
N LEU A 448 -16.11 1.55 5.09
CA LEU A 448 -15.60 1.50 6.45
C LEU A 448 -15.19 0.08 6.87
N VAL A 449 -15.96 -0.94 6.46
CA VAL A 449 -15.64 -2.37 6.66
C VAL A 449 -14.37 -2.75 5.90
N SER A 450 -14.28 -2.39 4.62
CA SER A 450 -13.10 -2.64 3.78
C SER A 450 -11.84 -1.99 4.35
N TYR A 451 -11.92 -0.73 4.72
CA TYR A 451 -10.82 -0.01 5.37
C TYR A 451 -10.38 -0.69 6.68
N SER A 452 -11.34 -1.09 7.53
CA SER A 452 -11.04 -1.83 8.76
C SER A 452 -10.30 -3.15 8.47
N ARG A 453 -10.73 -3.89 7.44
CA ARG A 453 -10.03 -5.12 6.98
C ARG A 453 -8.61 -4.81 6.49
N ASN A 454 -8.43 -3.76 5.69
CA ASN A 454 -7.12 -3.34 5.19
C ASN A 454 -6.17 -2.94 6.33
N LEU A 455 -6.68 -2.25 7.35
CA LEU A 455 -5.90 -1.92 8.54
C LEU A 455 -5.51 -3.17 9.33
N LEU A 456 -6.40 -4.16 9.47
CA LEU A 456 -6.05 -5.43 10.11
C LEU A 456 -4.87 -6.11 9.41
N ILE A 457 -4.79 -6.05 8.07
CA ILE A 457 -3.64 -6.58 7.31
C ILE A 457 -2.34 -5.89 7.71
N LEU A 458 -2.37 -4.58 7.96
CA LEU A 458 -1.18 -3.82 8.38
C LEU A 458 -0.80 -4.06 9.84
N HIS A 459 -1.73 -4.52 10.68
CA HIS A 459 -1.54 -4.69 12.12
C HIS A 459 -1.47 -6.16 12.57
N GLU A 460 -1.81 -7.13 11.71
CA GLU A 460 -1.82 -8.53 12.08
C GLU A 460 -0.40 -9.07 12.31
N THR A 461 -0.13 -9.54 13.53
CA THR A 461 1.14 -10.21 13.85
C THR A 461 1.10 -11.62 13.27
N PRO A 462 1.94 -11.93 12.25
CA PRO A 462 2.02 -13.29 11.73
C PRO A 462 2.59 -14.23 12.79
N ARG A 463 2.24 -15.51 12.70
CA ARG A 463 2.91 -16.54 13.49
C ARG A 463 4.38 -16.64 13.06
N ASP A 464 5.28 -16.84 14.03
CA ASP A 464 6.68 -17.13 13.73
C ASP A 464 6.74 -18.54 13.08
N MET A 465 6.78 -18.58 11.78
CA MET A 465 7.03 -19.80 11.00
C MET A 465 8.49 -19.76 10.54
N PRO A 466 9.40 -20.37 11.29
CA PRO A 466 10.81 -20.35 10.93
C PRO A 466 11.00 -21.12 9.62
N LEU A 467 11.24 -20.39 8.54
CA LEU A 467 11.60 -20.96 7.26
C LEU A 467 13.13 -20.99 7.20
N GLU A 468 13.70 -22.14 7.51
CA GLU A 468 15.13 -22.37 7.33
C GLU A 468 15.38 -22.77 5.87
N PHE A 469 16.38 -22.16 5.25
CA PHE A 469 16.82 -22.50 3.90
C PHE A 469 18.30 -22.87 3.90
N THR A 470 18.60 -24.06 3.41
CA THR A 470 19.99 -24.50 3.11
C THR A 470 20.33 -24.14 1.66
N LEU A 471 20.38 -22.84 1.34
CA LEU A 471 20.47 -22.35 -0.04
C LEU A 471 21.92 -22.08 -0.47
N ASP A 472 22.35 -22.72 -1.54
CA ASP A 472 23.50 -22.27 -2.33
C ASP A 472 23.06 -21.29 -3.43
N ARG A 473 22.78 -20.04 -3.03
CA ARG A 473 22.35 -18.95 -3.93
C ARG A 473 23.35 -18.70 -5.07
N LYS A 474 24.65 -18.96 -4.83
CA LYS A 474 25.69 -18.78 -5.88
C LYS A 474 25.58 -19.84 -6.96
N ARG A 475 25.36 -21.10 -6.56
CA ARG A 475 25.17 -22.20 -7.50
C ARG A 475 23.93 -22.00 -8.36
N LEU A 476 22.83 -21.57 -7.74
CA LEU A 476 21.58 -21.30 -8.47
C LEU A 476 21.73 -20.12 -9.46
N ARG A 477 22.47 -19.06 -9.09
CA ARG A 477 22.78 -17.97 -10.02
C ARG A 477 23.66 -18.41 -11.19
N GLY A 478 24.62 -19.28 -10.96
CA GLY A 478 25.47 -19.85 -12.05
C GLY A 478 24.67 -20.58 -13.14
N VAL A 479 23.44 -21.00 -12.83
CA VAL A 479 22.54 -21.58 -13.83
C VAL A 479 22.09 -20.55 -14.86
N PHE A 480 21.82 -19.30 -14.43
CA PHE A 480 21.43 -18.23 -15.33
C PHE A 480 22.55 -17.90 -16.33
N ASP A 481 23.81 -17.85 -15.87
CA ASP A 481 24.97 -17.60 -16.73
C ASP A 481 25.12 -18.67 -17.82
N THR A 482 24.86 -19.95 -17.47
CA THR A 482 24.91 -21.05 -18.43
C THR A 482 23.85 -20.90 -19.52
N ILE A 483 22.62 -20.54 -19.14
CA ILE A 483 21.50 -20.39 -20.08
C ILE A 483 21.69 -19.18 -20.99
N LEU A 484 22.24 -18.07 -20.47
CA LEU A 484 22.61 -16.93 -21.30
C LEU A 484 23.63 -17.29 -22.37
N THR A 485 24.62 -18.11 -22.02
CA THR A 485 25.65 -18.60 -22.97
C THR A 485 25.03 -19.47 -24.07
N GLU A 486 23.96 -20.20 -23.75
CA GLU A 486 23.19 -21.01 -24.70
C GLU A 486 22.17 -20.20 -25.52
N GLY A 487 22.01 -18.90 -25.24
CA GLY A 487 21.12 -18.00 -25.98
C GLY A 487 19.64 -18.12 -25.61
N GLY A 488 19.28 -18.84 -24.53
CA GLY A 488 17.91 -19.07 -24.07
C GLY A 488 17.41 -18.01 -23.08
N GLU A 489 16.09 -17.94 -22.91
CA GLU A 489 15.40 -17.16 -21.87
C GLU A 489 14.52 -18.06 -21.00
N ILE A 490 14.19 -19.26 -21.45
CA ILE A 490 13.30 -20.22 -20.79
C ILE A 490 14.11 -21.37 -20.23
N LEU A 491 13.98 -21.61 -18.94
CA LEU A 491 14.62 -22.74 -18.28
C LEU A 491 13.92 -24.06 -18.64
N SER A 492 14.69 -25.14 -18.76
CA SER A 492 14.09 -26.47 -18.87
C SER A 492 13.30 -26.84 -17.62
N GLU A 493 12.33 -27.74 -17.75
CA GLU A 493 11.49 -28.19 -16.62
C GLU A 493 12.34 -28.70 -15.43
N ASN A 494 13.41 -29.46 -15.71
CA ASN A 494 14.30 -29.97 -14.68
C ASN A 494 14.99 -28.84 -13.91
N VAL A 495 15.47 -27.83 -14.61
CA VAL A 495 16.13 -26.66 -14.01
C VAL A 495 15.13 -25.82 -13.24
N SER A 496 13.95 -25.57 -13.80
CA SER A 496 12.87 -24.85 -13.13
C SER A 496 12.47 -25.52 -11.81
N LYS A 497 12.34 -26.84 -11.80
CA LYS A 497 12.04 -27.61 -10.61
C LYS A 497 13.19 -27.60 -9.59
N ALA A 498 14.45 -27.55 -10.04
CA ALA A 498 15.58 -27.44 -9.14
C ALA A 498 15.58 -26.13 -8.33
N PHE A 499 15.08 -25.02 -8.91
CA PHE A 499 14.84 -23.79 -8.16
C PHE A 499 13.79 -23.97 -7.08
N LEU A 500 12.69 -24.67 -7.39
CA LEU A 500 11.64 -24.96 -6.41
C LEU A 500 12.15 -25.85 -5.29
N GLU A 501 12.90 -26.93 -5.61
CA GLU A 501 13.49 -27.81 -4.61
C GLU A 501 14.45 -27.08 -3.68
N ALA A 502 15.25 -26.16 -4.19
CA ALA A 502 16.17 -25.37 -3.38
C ALA A 502 15.43 -24.55 -2.30
N TYR A 503 14.19 -24.15 -2.59
CA TYR A 503 13.30 -23.49 -1.61
C TYR A 503 12.36 -24.47 -0.88
N GLU A 504 12.67 -25.77 -0.93
CA GLU A 504 11.93 -26.84 -0.29
C GLU A 504 10.45 -26.92 -0.71
N ILE A 505 10.16 -26.49 -1.92
CA ILE A 505 8.87 -26.67 -2.58
C ILE A 505 8.88 -28.06 -3.22
N PRO A 506 8.03 -29.00 -2.78
CA PRO A 506 8.03 -30.35 -3.31
C PRO A 506 7.72 -30.40 -4.80
N VAL A 507 8.50 -31.16 -5.56
CA VAL A 507 8.34 -31.30 -7.01
C VAL A 507 8.37 -32.78 -7.42
N THR A 508 7.76 -33.12 -8.55
CA THR A 508 8.02 -34.39 -9.22
C THR A 508 9.37 -34.35 -9.93
N LYS A 509 10.11 -35.45 -9.88
CA LYS A 509 11.44 -35.57 -10.50
C LYS A 509 11.35 -36.24 -11.88
N PRO A 510 11.27 -35.45 -12.97
CA PRO A 510 11.25 -35.99 -14.30
C PRO A 510 12.66 -36.55 -14.69
N GLN A 511 12.70 -37.71 -15.30
CA GLN A 511 13.91 -38.29 -15.86
C GLN A 511 13.80 -38.29 -17.40
N ALA A 512 14.87 -37.84 -18.06
CA ALA A 512 14.90 -37.79 -19.51
C ALA A 512 15.09 -39.19 -20.10
N ALA A 513 14.39 -39.45 -21.21
CA ALA A 513 14.56 -40.66 -22.02
C ALA A 513 14.57 -40.25 -23.50
N ARG A 514 15.58 -40.69 -24.23
CA ARG A 514 15.77 -40.36 -25.63
C ARG A 514 15.16 -41.38 -26.58
N THR A 515 14.95 -42.60 -26.08
CA THR A 515 14.33 -43.71 -26.82
C THR A 515 13.14 -44.27 -26.05
N ALA A 516 12.27 -45.03 -26.72
CA ALA A 516 11.16 -45.73 -26.09
C ALA A 516 11.65 -46.76 -25.05
N GLU A 517 12.77 -47.41 -25.32
CA GLU A 517 13.39 -48.36 -24.41
C GLU A 517 13.89 -47.70 -23.12
N GLU A 518 14.62 -46.57 -23.25
CA GLU A 518 15.02 -45.76 -22.08
C GLU A 518 13.81 -45.29 -21.28
N ALA A 519 12.74 -44.92 -21.95
CA ALA A 519 11.49 -44.48 -21.27
C ALA A 519 10.87 -45.63 -20.45
N VAL A 520 10.87 -46.84 -20.96
CA VAL A 520 10.41 -48.04 -20.23
C VAL A 520 11.34 -48.36 -19.05
N GLU A 521 12.66 -48.29 -19.23
CA GLU A 521 13.62 -48.52 -18.14
C GLU A 521 13.44 -47.51 -16.99
N VAL A 522 13.25 -46.26 -17.34
CA VAL A 522 12.95 -45.19 -16.37
C VAL A 522 11.62 -45.46 -15.68
N ALA A 523 10.56 -45.86 -16.41
CA ALA A 523 9.26 -46.18 -15.86
C ALA A 523 9.32 -47.35 -14.85
N HIS A 524 10.11 -48.40 -15.14
CA HIS A 524 10.37 -49.48 -14.21
C HIS A 524 11.02 -49.00 -12.91
N ARG A 525 12.01 -48.11 -13.03
CA ARG A 525 12.74 -47.56 -11.88
C ARG A 525 11.86 -46.70 -11.00
N ILE A 526 11.01 -45.88 -11.61
CA ILE A 526 10.09 -44.96 -10.91
C ILE A 526 8.87 -45.73 -10.35
N GLY A 527 8.45 -46.77 -11.03
CA GLY A 527 7.24 -47.57 -10.75
C GLY A 527 5.99 -46.97 -11.38
N TYR A 528 5.17 -47.85 -11.98
CA TYR A 528 3.92 -47.49 -12.63
C TYR A 528 2.85 -47.05 -11.62
N PRO A 529 1.84 -46.25 -12.07
CA PRO A 529 1.74 -45.60 -13.39
C PRO A 529 2.68 -44.38 -13.53
N VAL A 530 3.02 -44.03 -14.79
CA VAL A 530 3.91 -42.91 -15.12
C VAL A 530 3.26 -41.92 -16.09
N VAL A 531 3.83 -40.73 -16.18
CA VAL A 531 3.53 -39.66 -17.14
C VAL A 531 4.71 -39.48 -18.07
N LEU A 532 4.43 -39.38 -19.39
CA LEU A 532 5.40 -38.95 -20.38
C LEU A 532 5.09 -37.56 -20.87
N LYS A 533 6.10 -36.69 -20.95
CA LYS A 533 6.01 -35.36 -21.53
C LYS A 533 7.08 -35.17 -22.58
N ILE A 534 6.79 -34.51 -23.69
CA ILE A 534 7.78 -34.15 -24.73
C ILE A 534 8.94 -33.35 -24.13
N LEU A 535 10.16 -33.71 -24.53
CA LEU A 535 11.38 -32.98 -24.17
C LEU A 535 11.93 -32.25 -25.40
N SER A 536 11.72 -30.92 -25.43
CA SER A 536 12.19 -30.04 -26.50
C SER A 536 12.39 -28.63 -25.97
N PRO A 537 13.50 -27.94 -26.27
CA PRO A 537 13.74 -26.55 -25.85
C PRO A 537 12.73 -25.55 -26.47
N GLN A 538 12.22 -25.84 -27.68
CA GLN A 538 11.32 -24.94 -28.41
C GLN A 538 9.83 -25.21 -28.19
N ILE A 539 9.46 -26.29 -27.48
CA ILE A 539 8.08 -26.67 -27.21
C ILE A 539 7.77 -26.37 -25.73
N THR A 540 7.23 -25.22 -25.47
CA THR A 540 6.91 -24.74 -24.12
C THR A 540 5.52 -25.14 -23.65
N HIS A 541 4.49 -25.12 -24.55
CA HIS A 541 3.12 -25.54 -24.28
C HIS A 541 2.91 -26.98 -24.75
N LYS A 542 3.30 -27.91 -23.90
CA LYS A 542 3.33 -29.35 -24.24
C LYS A 542 1.93 -29.92 -24.53
N THR A 543 0.91 -29.46 -23.80
CA THR A 543 -0.47 -29.93 -23.90
C THR A 543 -1.09 -29.56 -25.25
N ASP A 544 -0.84 -28.36 -25.80
CA ASP A 544 -1.44 -27.86 -27.04
C ASP A 544 -1.07 -28.67 -28.25
N ILE A 545 0.13 -29.28 -28.21
CA ILE A 545 0.58 -30.15 -29.29
C ILE A 545 0.27 -31.62 -29.03
N GLY A 546 -0.39 -31.97 -27.91
CA GLY A 546 -0.58 -33.35 -27.49
C GLY A 546 0.70 -34.03 -27.04
N GLY A 547 1.62 -33.25 -26.48
CA GLY A 547 2.95 -33.69 -26.02
C GLY A 547 2.98 -34.27 -24.61
N VAL A 548 1.82 -34.62 -24.02
CA VAL A 548 1.68 -35.19 -22.68
C VAL A 548 0.83 -36.48 -22.77
N ALA A 549 1.26 -37.54 -22.13
CA ALA A 549 0.48 -38.75 -21.94
C ALA A 549 0.46 -39.13 -20.46
N LEU A 550 -0.74 -39.29 -19.92
CA LEU A 550 -0.99 -39.55 -18.49
C LEU A 550 -1.39 -41.01 -18.27
N ASN A 551 -1.21 -41.47 -17.04
CA ASN A 551 -1.73 -42.74 -16.54
C ASN A 551 -1.25 -43.97 -17.32
N LEU A 552 0.04 -43.99 -17.68
CA LEU A 552 0.65 -45.11 -18.37
C LEU A 552 1.00 -46.20 -17.36
N GLY A 553 0.33 -47.33 -17.45
CA GLY A 553 0.36 -48.40 -16.46
C GLY A 553 1.31 -49.58 -16.81
N ASN A 554 1.89 -49.61 -17.99
CA ASN A 554 2.76 -50.70 -18.44
C ASN A 554 3.67 -50.30 -19.60
N ASP A 555 4.63 -51.20 -19.93
CA ASP A 555 5.64 -51.01 -20.98
C ASP A 555 5.08 -50.69 -22.36
N ILE A 556 3.99 -51.39 -22.73
CA ILE A 556 3.36 -51.24 -24.05
C ILE A 556 2.83 -49.81 -24.18
N GLN A 557 2.11 -49.35 -23.17
CA GLN A 557 1.54 -47.97 -23.17
C GLN A 557 2.64 -46.91 -23.18
N VAL A 558 3.78 -47.15 -22.50
CA VAL A 558 4.91 -46.21 -22.51
C VAL A 558 5.54 -46.13 -23.90
N ARG A 559 5.75 -47.22 -24.60
CA ARG A 559 6.31 -47.24 -25.98
C ARG A 559 5.37 -46.53 -26.95
N GLU A 560 4.10 -46.90 -26.94
CA GLU A 560 3.07 -46.27 -27.79
C GLU A 560 2.95 -44.76 -27.53
N ALA A 561 2.99 -44.35 -26.26
CA ALA A 561 2.95 -42.94 -25.86
C ALA A 561 4.21 -42.20 -26.35
N PHE A 562 5.39 -42.81 -26.24
CA PHE A 562 6.64 -42.21 -26.73
C PHE A 562 6.56 -41.93 -28.22
N ASP A 563 6.18 -42.93 -29.05
CA ASP A 563 6.07 -42.79 -30.50
C ASP A 563 5.00 -41.78 -30.89
N LYS A 564 3.86 -41.81 -30.23
CA LYS A 564 2.75 -40.88 -30.47
C LYS A 564 3.08 -39.44 -30.13
N ILE A 565 3.71 -39.19 -28.97
CA ILE A 565 4.11 -37.85 -28.53
C ILE A 565 5.18 -37.27 -29.46
N THR A 566 6.23 -38.03 -29.71
CA THR A 566 7.36 -37.58 -30.56
C THR A 566 6.92 -37.40 -32.00
N GLY A 567 6.07 -38.30 -32.54
CA GLY A 567 5.51 -38.20 -33.90
C GLY A 567 4.60 -36.96 -34.05
N ARG A 568 3.72 -36.69 -33.08
CA ARG A 568 2.86 -35.48 -33.07
C ARG A 568 3.68 -34.20 -32.97
N ALA A 569 4.69 -34.18 -32.10
CA ALA A 569 5.55 -33.02 -31.95
C ALA A 569 6.29 -32.67 -33.25
N LYS A 570 6.85 -33.67 -33.93
CA LYS A 570 7.48 -33.53 -35.26
C LYS A 570 6.53 -33.04 -36.34
N ALA A 571 5.27 -33.53 -36.32
CA ALA A 571 4.28 -33.11 -37.32
C ALA A 571 3.80 -31.67 -37.11
N LYS A 572 3.58 -31.25 -35.82
CA LYS A 572 3.08 -29.92 -35.51
C LYS A 572 4.16 -28.84 -35.45
N ARG A 573 5.38 -29.20 -35.09
CA ARG A 573 6.53 -28.30 -34.97
C ARG A 573 7.76 -28.96 -35.64
N PRO A 574 7.81 -28.94 -37.01
CA PRO A 574 8.94 -29.50 -37.75
C PRO A 574 10.27 -28.80 -37.50
N ASP A 575 10.19 -27.54 -37.06
CA ASP A 575 11.30 -26.65 -36.72
C ASP A 575 11.91 -26.94 -35.34
N ALA A 576 11.19 -27.67 -34.47
CA ALA A 576 11.63 -27.90 -33.11
C ALA A 576 12.58 -29.10 -32.98
N GLN A 577 13.66 -28.92 -32.21
CA GLN A 577 14.56 -30.02 -31.85
C GLN A 577 13.89 -30.89 -30.80
N ILE A 578 13.55 -32.10 -31.13
CA ILE A 578 12.99 -33.09 -30.20
C ILE A 578 14.13 -33.95 -29.66
N ILE A 579 14.39 -33.83 -28.36
CA ILE A 579 15.43 -34.57 -27.65
C ILE A 579 14.94 -35.97 -27.23
N GLY A 580 13.63 -36.09 -26.92
CA GLY A 580 12.97 -37.30 -26.45
C GLY A 580 11.76 -36.96 -25.61
N VAL A 581 11.57 -37.67 -24.50
CA VAL A 581 10.53 -37.42 -23.50
C VAL A 581 11.11 -37.33 -22.10
N THR A 582 10.38 -36.73 -21.18
CA THR A 582 10.59 -36.91 -19.74
C THR A 582 9.57 -37.90 -19.20
N VAL A 583 10.03 -38.79 -18.30
CA VAL A 583 9.23 -39.79 -17.59
C VAL A 583 9.19 -39.41 -16.13
N GLN A 584 8.02 -39.31 -15.54
CA GLN A 584 7.85 -39.01 -14.12
C GLN A 584 6.73 -39.87 -13.50
N LYS A 585 6.74 -40.00 -12.17
CA LYS A 585 5.69 -40.71 -11.45
C LYS A 585 4.33 -40.04 -11.70
N MET A 586 3.31 -40.81 -12.02
CA MET A 586 1.93 -40.34 -12.00
C MET A 586 1.50 -40.15 -10.55
N ILE A 587 1.18 -38.92 -10.22
CA ILE A 587 0.67 -38.59 -8.91
C ILE A 587 -0.84 -38.52 -9.01
N THR A 588 -1.52 -39.40 -8.29
CA THR A 588 -3.00 -39.46 -8.22
C THR A 588 -3.39 -39.57 -6.77
N TYR A 589 -4.03 -38.55 -6.25
CA TYR A 589 -4.60 -38.58 -4.90
C TYR A 589 -6.11 -38.39 -5.00
N PRO A 590 -6.92 -39.26 -4.40
CA PRO A 590 -8.34 -38.99 -4.23
C PRO A 590 -8.49 -37.71 -3.38
N ASN A 591 -9.40 -36.84 -3.76
CA ASN A 591 -9.66 -35.56 -3.10
C ASN A 591 -8.53 -34.50 -3.19
N SER A 592 -7.76 -34.50 -4.28
CA SER A 592 -6.80 -33.46 -4.55
C SER A 592 -7.44 -32.25 -5.24
N PHE A 593 -6.82 -31.08 -5.03
CA PHE A 593 -7.16 -29.84 -5.71
C PHE A 593 -6.00 -29.44 -6.63
N GLU A 594 -6.33 -29.02 -7.83
CA GLU A 594 -5.33 -28.45 -8.75
C GLU A 594 -5.37 -26.93 -8.62
N LEU A 595 -4.27 -26.34 -8.21
CA LEU A 595 -4.06 -24.91 -8.16
C LEU A 595 -3.01 -24.47 -9.21
N ILE A 596 -3.04 -23.20 -9.52
CA ILE A 596 -1.98 -22.51 -10.27
C ILE A 596 -1.31 -21.53 -9.31
N MET A 597 0.00 -21.51 -9.29
CA MET A 597 0.79 -20.53 -8.58
C MET A 597 1.87 -19.98 -9.49
N GLY A 598 2.01 -18.67 -9.57
CA GLY A 598 2.99 -18.06 -10.44
C GLY A 598 3.38 -16.65 -10.02
N THR A 599 4.42 -16.14 -10.67
CA THR A 599 4.82 -14.72 -10.57
C THR A 599 5.08 -14.16 -11.94
N LYS A 600 4.79 -12.88 -12.07
CA LYS A 600 5.10 -12.08 -13.25
C LYS A 600 5.47 -10.66 -12.83
N LYS A 601 6.39 -10.04 -13.56
CA LYS A 601 6.73 -8.63 -13.35
C LYS A 601 5.63 -7.72 -13.90
N ASP A 602 5.03 -6.93 -13.01
CA ASP A 602 4.22 -5.77 -13.38
C ASP A 602 5.16 -4.58 -13.67
N PRO A 603 4.86 -3.76 -14.69
CA PRO A 603 5.73 -2.64 -15.08
C PRO A 603 5.83 -1.55 -14.01
N ILE A 604 4.91 -1.50 -13.05
CA ILE A 604 4.84 -0.46 -12.00
C ILE A 604 5.28 -1.03 -10.65
N PHE A 605 4.66 -2.13 -10.21
CA PHE A 605 4.88 -2.70 -8.88
C PHE A 605 5.94 -3.80 -8.84
N GLY A 606 6.57 -4.12 -9.97
CA GLY A 606 7.57 -5.18 -10.04
C GLY A 606 6.97 -6.58 -9.89
N ALA A 607 7.59 -7.44 -9.09
CA ALA A 607 7.12 -8.82 -8.97
C ALA A 607 5.76 -8.92 -8.28
N VAL A 608 4.85 -9.70 -8.87
CA VAL A 608 3.50 -9.98 -8.35
C VAL A 608 3.30 -11.49 -8.32
N ILE A 609 2.82 -12.00 -7.19
CA ILE A 609 2.51 -13.41 -7.01
C ILE A 609 1.01 -13.64 -7.22
N MET A 610 0.68 -14.70 -7.95
CA MET A 610 -0.69 -15.14 -8.21
C MET A 610 -0.89 -16.56 -7.66
N VAL A 611 -2.02 -16.78 -7.01
CA VAL A 611 -2.53 -18.11 -6.65
C VAL A 611 -3.99 -18.20 -7.10
N GLY A 612 -4.38 -19.32 -7.67
CA GLY A 612 -5.76 -19.52 -8.11
C GLY A 612 -6.10 -20.98 -8.36
N MET A 613 -7.37 -21.27 -8.64
CA MET A 613 -7.79 -22.60 -9.06
C MET A 613 -7.18 -22.94 -10.42
N GLY A 614 -6.72 -24.18 -10.56
CA GLY A 614 -6.23 -24.78 -11.79
C GLY A 614 -7.30 -25.53 -12.58
N GLY A 615 -6.82 -26.24 -13.61
CA GLY A 615 -7.68 -27.00 -14.49
C GLY A 615 -8.47 -26.16 -15.49
N ILE A 616 -9.36 -26.78 -16.25
CA ILE A 616 -10.16 -26.15 -17.32
C ILE A 616 -11.05 -25.01 -16.78
N ALA A 617 -11.47 -25.10 -15.53
CA ALA A 617 -12.30 -24.09 -14.89
C ALA A 617 -11.58 -22.77 -14.61
N ALA A 618 -10.27 -22.78 -14.49
CA ALA A 618 -9.44 -21.60 -14.17
C ALA A 618 -9.62 -20.46 -15.18
N GLU A 619 -9.64 -20.79 -16.47
CA GLU A 619 -9.78 -19.82 -17.56
C GLU A 619 -11.17 -19.19 -17.61
N VAL A 620 -12.20 -19.96 -17.22
CA VAL A 620 -13.61 -19.54 -17.28
C VAL A 620 -13.99 -18.71 -16.07
N PHE A 621 -13.65 -19.17 -14.86
CA PHE A 621 -14.10 -18.52 -13.61
C PHE A 621 -13.17 -17.43 -13.10
N ARG A 622 -11.92 -17.39 -13.59
CA ARG A 622 -10.88 -16.42 -13.19
C ARG A 622 -10.76 -16.26 -11.67
N ASP A 623 -10.86 -17.40 -10.95
CA ASP A 623 -10.76 -17.44 -9.50
C ASP A 623 -9.30 -17.42 -9.08
N ARG A 624 -8.79 -16.23 -8.86
CA ARG A 624 -7.38 -15.96 -8.53
C ARG A 624 -7.23 -14.84 -7.51
N ALA A 625 -6.17 -14.89 -6.73
CA ALA A 625 -5.73 -13.85 -5.82
C ALA A 625 -4.32 -13.39 -6.19
N LEU A 626 -4.07 -12.09 -6.06
CA LEU A 626 -2.75 -11.49 -6.28
C LEU A 626 -2.17 -10.98 -4.97
N GLY A 627 -0.84 -11.05 -4.84
CA GLY A 627 -0.12 -10.53 -3.68
C GLY A 627 1.23 -9.94 -4.06
N LEU A 628 1.64 -8.89 -3.38
CA LEU A 628 2.97 -8.29 -3.55
C LEU A 628 3.96 -8.94 -2.56
N PRO A 629 5.07 -9.53 -3.04
CA PRO A 629 6.10 -10.05 -2.17
C PRO A 629 6.80 -8.92 -1.37
N PRO A 630 7.32 -9.19 -0.17
CA PRO A 630 7.32 -10.48 0.52
C PRO A 630 5.98 -10.81 1.18
N LEU A 631 5.59 -12.08 1.15
CA LEU A 631 4.39 -12.59 1.80
C LEU A 631 4.75 -13.30 3.11
N ASN A 632 4.00 -13.00 4.17
CA ASN A 632 4.02 -13.73 5.43
C ASN A 632 2.81 -14.68 5.53
N GLU A 633 2.69 -15.40 6.64
CA GLU A 633 1.61 -16.36 6.89
C GLU A 633 0.23 -15.73 6.76
N ALA A 634 0.02 -14.58 7.39
CA ALA A 634 -1.27 -13.90 7.38
C ALA A 634 -1.68 -13.44 5.97
N LEU A 635 -0.75 -12.88 5.20
CA LEU A 635 -0.99 -12.45 3.82
C LEU A 635 -1.27 -13.61 2.88
N ALA A 636 -0.50 -14.71 2.99
CA ALA A 636 -0.72 -15.91 2.18
C ALA A 636 -2.09 -16.53 2.48
N ARG A 637 -2.50 -16.58 3.76
CA ARG A 637 -3.82 -17.04 4.19
C ARG A 637 -4.94 -16.20 3.58
N ARG A 638 -4.84 -14.87 3.63
CA ARG A 638 -5.84 -13.96 3.07
C ARG A 638 -5.96 -14.07 1.56
N MET A 639 -4.86 -14.31 0.85
CA MET A 639 -4.91 -14.61 -0.60
C MET A 639 -5.77 -15.84 -0.86
N LEU A 640 -5.63 -16.92 -0.07
CA LEU A 640 -6.46 -18.12 -0.21
C LEU A 640 -7.92 -17.87 0.18
N GLU A 641 -8.16 -17.15 1.27
CA GLU A 641 -9.50 -16.80 1.76
C GLU A 641 -10.28 -15.91 0.78
N SER A 642 -9.60 -15.13 -0.04
CA SER A 642 -10.22 -14.30 -1.07
C SER A 642 -10.66 -15.06 -2.32
N LEU A 643 -10.23 -16.32 -2.48
CA LEU A 643 -10.67 -17.17 -3.59
C LEU A 643 -12.15 -17.54 -3.43
N LYS A 644 -12.92 -17.50 -4.51
CA LYS A 644 -14.30 -17.99 -4.52
C LYS A 644 -14.38 -19.48 -4.20
N SER A 645 -13.33 -20.22 -4.53
CA SER A 645 -13.17 -21.65 -4.24
C SER A 645 -12.69 -21.94 -2.82
N TRP A 646 -12.44 -20.94 -1.98
CA TRP A 646 -12.00 -21.13 -0.61
C TRP A 646 -12.82 -22.16 0.19
N PRO A 647 -14.18 -22.16 0.15
CA PRO A 647 -14.97 -23.17 0.84
C PRO A 647 -14.69 -24.62 0.39
N LEU A 648 -14.27 -24.81 -0.88
CA LEU A 648 -13.88 -26.13 -1.38
C LEU A 648 -12.54 -26.57 -0.77
N LEU A 649 -11.58 -25.64 -0.64
CA LEU A 649 -10.27 -25.91 -0.03
C LEU A 649 -10.39 -26.25 1.45
N GLN A 650 -11.38 -25.70 2.16
CA GLN A 650 -11.67 -26.06 3.56
C GLN A 650 -12.33 -27.43 3.73
N GLY A 651 -12.88 -27.99 2.66
CA GLY A 651 -13.65 -29.22 2.66
C GLY A 651 -15.15 -28.98 2.47
N TYR A 652 -15.78 -29.75 1.59
CA TYR A 652 -17.16 -29.55 1.18
C TYR A 652 -17.90 -30.87 0.96
N ARG A 653 -19.11 -30.98 1.49
CA ARG A 653 -19.99 -32.14 1.34
C ARG A 653 -19.34 -33.49 1.65
N GLY A 654 -18.61 -33.55 2.79
CA GLY A 654 -17.95 -34.76 3.27
C GLY A 654 -16.63 -35.11 2.59
N LYS A 655 -16.15 -34.27 1.67
CA LYS A 655 -14.76 -34.35 1.15
C LYS A 655 -13.81 -33.65 2.10
N PRO A 656 -12.66 -34.25 2.40
CA PRO A 656 -11.64 -33.60 3.23
C PRO A 656 -11.12 -32.32 2.55
N GLY A 657 -10.73 -31.33 3.36
CA GLY A 657 -10.09 -30.11 2.87
C GLY A 657 -8.62 -30.33 2.48
N ALA A 658 -8.05 -29.32 1.87
CA ALA A 658 -6.64 -29.21 1.56
C ALA A 658 -5.80 -28.98 2.84
N ASN A 659 -4.51 -29.32 2.81
CA ASN A 659 -3.58 -28.94 3.86
C ASN A 659 -3.24 -27.44 3.71
N ILE A 660 -4.06 -26.60 4.33
CA ILE A 660 -3.97 -25.13 4.20
C ILE A 660 -2.67 -24.59 4.79
N ASP A 661 -2.22 -25.09 5.93
CA ASP A 661 -0.99 -24.59 6.57
C ASP A 661 0.24 -24.94 5.71
N ARG A 662 0.27 -26.13 5.09
CA ARG A 662 1.33 -26.50 4.15
C ARG A 662 1.28 -25.66 2.86
N LEU A 663 0.08 -25.38 2.35
CA LEU A 663 -0.09 -24.52 1.19
C LEU A 663 0.40 -23.08 1.47
N ILE A 664 0.08 -22.52 2.63
CA ILE A 664 0.57 -21.22 3.09
C ILE A 664 2.10 -21.21 3.15
N GLU A 665 2.70 -22.24 3.75
CA GLU A 665 4.16 -22.38 3.81
C GLU A 665 4.78 -22.38 2.41
N ILE A 666 4.20 -23.13 1.46
CA ILE A 666 4.67 -23.17 0.07
C ILE A 666 4.56 -21.80 -0.61
N ILE A 667 3.46 -21.05 -0.40
CA ILE A 667 3.31 -19.69 -0.90
C ILE A 667 4.39 -18.76 -0.34
N MET A 668 4.70 -18.87 0.95
CA MET A 668 5.77 -18.10 1.58
C MET A 668 7.14 -18.43 0.99
N ARG A 669 7.48 -19.71 0.84
CA ARG A 669 8.71 -20.19 0.22
C ARG A 669 8.86 -19.69 -1.22
N PHE A 670 7.78 -19.75 -1.98
CA PHE A 670 7.70 -19.19 -3.33
C PHE A 670 7.93 -17.67 -3.34
N SER A 671 7.40 -16.96 -2.36
CA SER A 671 7.61 -15.52 -2.20
C SER A 671 9.08 -15.17 -1.93
N TYR A 672 9.79 -15.97 -1.14
CA TYR A 672 11.23 -15.80 -0.93
C TYR A 672 12.03 -16.09 -2.21
N LEU A 673 11.69 -17.15 -2.95
CA LEU A 673 12.31 -17.45 -4.25
C LEU A 673 12.20 -16.25 -5.20
N VAL A 674 11.00 -15.66 -5.31
CA VAL A 674 10.75 -14.48 -6.16
C VAL A 674 11.53 -13.25 -5.68
N ALA A 675 11.65 -13.07 -4.37
CA ALA A 675 12.38 -11.94 -3.79
C ALA A 675 13.90 -12.05 -4.00
N ASP A 676 14.46 -13.24 -3.95
CA ASP A 676 15.90 -13.46 -4.05
C ASP A 676 16.45 -13.36 -5.49
N TYR A 677 15.59 -13.54 -6.51
CA TYR A 677 16.01 -13.58 -7.92
C TYR A 677 15.31 -12.53 -8.78
N PRO A 678 15.83 -11.29 -8.81
CA PRO A 678 15.32 -10.23 -9.70
C PRO A 678 15.38 -10.60 -11.17
N GLU A 679 16.21 -11.57 -11.54
CA GLU A 679 16.37 -12.08 -12.89
C GLU A 679 15.17 -12.89 -13.38
N ILE A 680 14.30 -13.38 -12.48
CA ILE A 680 13.08 -14.09 -12.87
C ILE A 680 12.04 -13.09 -13.39
N LYS A 681 11.74 -13.18 -14.68
CA LYS A 681 10.69 -12.41 -15.36
C LYS A 681 9.30 -12.99 -15.13
N GLU A 682 9.22 -14.32 -15.20
CA GLU A 682 8.00 -15.11 -15.04
C GLU A 682 8.37 -16.47 -14.46
N LEU A 683 7.61 -16.93 -13.47
CA LEU A 683 7.66 -18.31 -12.98
C LEU A 683 6.22 -18.80 -12.84
N ASP A 684 5.93 -19.97 -13.39
CA ASP A 684 4.62 -20.58 -13.40
C ASP A 684 4.70 -22.03 -12.92
N ILE A 685 3.86 -22.36 -11.94
CA ILE A 685 3.64 -23.73 -11.44
C ILE A 685 2.22 -24.12 -11.82
N ASN A 686 2.09 -25.02 -12.79
CA ASN A 686 0.78 -25.43 -13.32
C ASN A 686 0.80 -26.88 -13.79
N PRO A 687 0.15 -27.82 -13.04
CA PRO A 687 -0.57 -27.59 -11.79
C PRO A 687 0.31 -27.72 -10.53
N LEU A 688 -0.13 -27.03 -9.48
CA LEU A 688 0.25 -27.27 -8.10
C LEU A 688 -0.84 -28.16 -7.48
N LEU A 689 -0.50 -29.42 -7.19
CA LEU A 689 -1.43 -30.38 -6.61
C LEU A 689 -1.44 -30.23 -5.10
N VAL A 690 -2.63 -30.00 -4.54
CA VAL A 690 -2.84 -29.85 -3.09
C VAL A 690 -3.71 -30.98 -2.59
N THR A 691 -3.27 -31.67 -1.56
CA THR A 691 -3.95 -32.80 -0.94
C THR A 691 -4.25 -32.51 0.53
N PRO A 692 -5.00 -33.33 1.24
CA PRO A 692 -5.14 -33.22 2.69
C PRO A 692 -3.81 -33.37 3.46
N GLU A 693 -2.80 -34.03 2.87
CA GLU A 693 -1.52 -34.34 3.50
C GLU A 693 -0.39 -33.39 3.08
N ASP A 694 -0.30 -33.07 1.79
CA ASP A 694 0.86 -32.34 1.25
C ASP A 694 0.52 -31.51 0.00
N VAL A 695 1.51 -30.72 -0.47
CA VAL A 695 1.46 -29.88 -1.66
C VAL A 695 2.64 -30.24 -2.56
N ILE A 696 2.40 -30.47 -3.85
CA ILE A 696 3.44 -30.88 -4.81
C ILE A 696 3.29 -30.18 -6.17
N ALA A 697 4.37 -29.60 -6.69
CA ALA A 697 4.42 -29.03 -8.03
C ALA A 697 4.64 -30.12 -9.08
N LEU A 698 3.70 -30.28 -10.01
CA LEU A 698 3.76 -31.28 -11.07
C LEU A 698 4.45 -30.78 -12.33
N ASP A 699 4.38 -29.48 -12.59
CA ASP A 699 5.11 -28.81 -13.67
C ASP A 699 5.57 -27.42 -13.21
N ALA A 700 6.67 -26.96 -13.76
CA ALA A 700 7.22 -25.64 -13.49
C ALA A 700 7.93 -25.07 -14.72
N ARG A 701 7.76 -23.77 -14.92
CA ARG A 701 8.39 -23.01 -16.00
C ARG A 701 8.94 -21.71 -15.46
N VAL A 702 10.20 -21.42 -15.75
CA VAL A 702 10.86 -20.15 -15.42
C VAL A 702 11.30 -19.45 -16.68
N VAL A 703 11.02 -18.16 -16.78
CA VAL A 703 11.50 -17.26 -17.82
C VAL A 703 12.38 -16.22 -17.14
N ILE A 704 13.57 -16.00 -17.67
CA ILE A 704 14.54 -15.03 -17.15
C ILE A 704 14.55 -13.73 -17.95
N ASP A 705 14.91 -12.65 -17.28
CA ASP A 705 15.18 -11.35 -17.84
C ASP A 705 16.68 -11.24 -18.16
N ARG A 706 17.06 -11.33 -19.42
CA ARG A 706 18.45 -11.32 -19.86
C ARG A 706 19.21 -10.07 -19.46
N ASP A 707 18.54 -8.92 -19.54
CA ASP A 707 19.17 -7.64 -19.25
C ASP A 707 19.57 -7.55 -17.75
N LEU A 708 18.77 -8.12 -16.87
CA LEU A 708 19.06 -8.16 -15.44
C LEU A 708 20.09 -9.20 -15.03
N VAL A 709 20.26 -10.26 -15.82
CA VAL A 709 21.36 -11.20 -15.61
C VAL A 709 22.70 -10.57 -16.00
N ILE A 710 22.72 -9.79 -17.10
CA ILE A 710 23.94 -9.12 -17.59
C ILE A 710 24.32 -7.93 -16.71
N HIS A 711 23.34 -7.15 -16.27
CA HIS A 711 23.52 -5.94 -15.44
C HIS A 711 22.95 -6.16 -14.05
N ALA A 712 23.84 -6.48 -13.10
CA ALA A 712 23.44 -6.70 -11.70
C ALA A 712 22.68 -5.48 -11.15
N VAL A 713 21.46 -5.70 -10.68
CA VAL A 713 20.65 -4.68 -9.98
C VAL A 713 20.87 -4.72 -8.47
N ARG A 714 20.53 -3.64 -7.80
CA ARG A 714 20.54 -3.62 -6.33
C ARG A 714 19.60 -4.73 -5.80
N PRO A 715 19.97 -5.42 -4.72
CA PRO A 715 19.10 -6.40 -4.09
C PRO A 715 17.69 -5.83 -3.83
N TYR A 716 16.68 -6.61 -4.17
CA TYR A 716 15.27 -6.27 -3.97
C TYR A 716 14.75 -5.03 -4.73
N ALA A 717 15.50 -4.49 -5.70
CA ALA A 717 15.06 -3.32 -6.49
C ALA A 717 13.82 -3.62 -7.37
N HIS A 718 13.54 -4.89 -7.65
CA HIS A 718 12.38 -5.37 -8.41
C HIS A 718 11.11 -5.54 -7.57
N LEU A 719 11.15 -5.19 -6.28
CA LEU A 719 10.02 -5.31 -5.36
C LEU A 719 9.51 -3.93 -4.94
N ALA A 720 8.20 -3.79 -4.86
CA ALA A 720 7.55 -2.59 -4.33
C ALA A 720 7.67 -2.46 -2.79
N ILE A 721 8.04 -3.55 -2.09
CA ILE A 721 8.21 -3.58 -0.64
C ILE A 721 9.51 -4.31 -0.32
N ARG A 722 10.37 -3.70 0.49
CA ARG A 722 11.63 -4.31 0.90
C ARG A 722 11.38 -5.46 1.87
N PRO A 723 11.94 -6.66 1.61
CA PRO A 723 11.88 -7.77 2.56
C PRO A 723 12.77 -7.52 3.78
N TYR A 724 12.68 -8.42 4.76
CA TYR A 724 13.53 -8.40 5.94
C TYR A 724 15.02 -8.38 5.56
N PRO A 725 15.80 -7.40 6.06
CA PRO A 725 17.19 -7.21 5.63
C PRO A 725 18.15 -8.13 6.44
N GLU A 726 18.24 -9.39 6.02
CA GLU A 726 19.11 -10.42 6.65
C GLU A 726 20.59 -10.03 6.68
N GLU A 727 21.03 -9.15 5.76
CA GLU A 727 22.40 -8.65 5.71
C GLU A 727 22.82 -7.84 6.94
N PHE A 728 21.85 -7.46 7.77
CA PHE A 728 22.09 -6.75 9.04
C PHE A 728 21.97 -7.68 10.26
N VAL A 729 21.97 -8.98 10.08
CA VAL A 729 22.05 -9.94 11.19
C VAL A 729 23.52 -10.22 11.49
N THR A 730 23.95 -10.05 12.76
CA THR A 730 25.33 -10.30 13.17
C THR A 730 25.40 -10.76 14.62
N GLN A 731 26.41 -11.59 14.92
CA GLN A 731 26.74 -11.94 16.29
C GLN A 731 27.86 -11.03 16.79
N ARG A 732 27.73 -10.53 18.00
CA ARG A 732 28.71 -9.66 18.66
C ARG A 732 28.90 -10.14 20.11
N LYS A 733 29.85 -9.56 20.78
CA LYS A 733 30.08 -9.76 22.21
C LYS A 733 30.00 -8.44 22.95
N MET A 734 29.37 -8.43 24.11
CA MET A 734 29.38 -7.30 25.02
C MET A 734 30.72 -7.16 25.73
N LYS A 735 30.89 -6.15 26.60
CA LYS A 735 32.14 -5.91 27.32
C LYS A 735 32.53 -7.03 28.28
N ASP A 736 31.58 -7.80 28.74
CA ASP A 736 31.75 -8.96 29.65
C ASP A 736 31.82 -10.31 28.91
N ASP A 737 32.09 -10.27 27.59
CA ASP A 737 32.11 -11.42 26.68
C ASP A 737 30.77 -12.14 26.46
N THR A 738 29.66 -11.65 27.01
CA THR A 738 28.32 -12.21 26.76
C THR A 738 27.98 -12.12 25.29
N PRO A 739 27.64 -13.24 24.61
CA PRO A 739 27.24 -13.23 23.20
C PRO A 739 25.87 -12.58 23.04
N VAL A 740 25.74 -11.76 22.00
CA VAL A 740 24.48 -11.09 21.65
C VAL A 740 24.29 -11.13 20.14
N ILE A 741 23.08 -11.42 19.69
CA ILE A 741 22.68 -11.31 18.29
C ILE A 741 22.08 -9.92 18.08
N LEU A 742 22.69 -9.17 17.15
CA LEU A 742 22.14 -7.90 16.68
C LEU A 742 21.45 -8.16 15.33
N ARG A 743 20.17 -7.86 15.26
CA ARG A 743 19.36 -8.07 14.05
C ARG A 743 18.25 -7.03 13.92
N PRO A 744 17.73 -6.79 12.70
CA PRO A 744 16.50 -6.02 12.55
C PRO A 744 15.31 -6.66 13.29
N ILE A 745 14.42 -5.82 13.81
CA ILE A 745 13.18 -6.26 14.46
C ILE A 745 12.21 -6.82 13.41
N LYS A 746 11.42 -7.81 13.81
CA LYS A 746 10.36 -8.44 13.00
C LYS A 746 8.99 -8.21 13.63
N PRO A 747 7.89 -8.30 12.87
CA PRO A 747 6.53 -8.29 13.43
C PRO A 747 6.31 -9.33 14.54
N GLU A 748 6.88 -10.52 14.37
CA GLU A 748 6.78 -11.65 15.31
C GLU A 748 7.46 -11.38 16.65
N ASP A 749 8.29 -10.34 16.74
CA ASP A 749 8.98 -9.95 17.99
C ASP A 749 8.06 -9.18 18.95
N GLU A 750 6.82 -8.88 18.59
CA GLU A 750 5.89 -8.11 19.42
C GLU A 750 5.80 -8.60 20.88
N PRO A 751 5.66 -9.90 21.17
CA PRO A 751 5.62 -10.36 22.56
C PRO A 751 6.91 -10.02 23.33
N MET A 752 8.07 -10.24 22.73
CA MET A 752 9.37 -9.92 23.35
C MET A 752 9.60 -8.41 23.48
N TRP A 753 9.03 -7.61 22.56
CA TRP A 753 9.07 -6.15 22.63
C TRP A 753 8.25 -5.63 23.80
N HIS A 754 7.08 -6.21 24.10
CA HIS A 754 6.30 -5.89 25.29
C HIS A 754 7.07 -6.21 26.57
N GLU A 755 7.74 -7.36 26.63
CA GLU A 755 8.58 -7.77 27.76
C GLU A 755 9.76 -6.82 27.97
N LEU A 756 10.43 -6.42 26.88
CA LEU A 756 11.55 -5.46 26.92
C LEU A 756 11.10 -4.14 27.57
N LEU A 757 10.02 -3.53 27.07
CA LEU A 757 9.55 -2.25 27.61
C LEU A 757 8.99 -2.39 29.03
N GLY A 758 8.32 -3.51 29.34
CA GLY A 758 7.86 -3.83 30.70
C GLY A 758 9.01 -4.02 31.70
N SER A 759 10.22 -4.32 31.22
CA SER A 759 11.43 -4.48 32.02
C SER A 759 12.24 -3.18 32.19
N CYS A 760 11.80 -2.07 31.59
CA CYS A 760 12.45 -0.77 31.67
C CYS A 760 11.89 0.06 32.84
N SER A 761 12.74 0.82 33.52
CA SER A 761 12.32 1.78 34.50
C SER A 761 11.56 2.95 33.89
N THR A 762 10.74 3.62 34.69
CA THR A 762 10.03 4.85 34.30
C THR A 762 10.99 5.90 33.75
N GLN A 763 12.19 6.02 34.31
CA GLN A 763 13.21 6.96 33.84
C GLN A 763 13.74 6.59 32.48
N SER A 764 14.02 5.31 32.21
CA SER A 764 14.48 4.83 30.89
C SER A 764 13.39 5.03 29.82
N LEU A 765 12.13 4.78 30.16
CA LEU A 765 11.00 5.05 29.26
C LEU A 765 10.84 6.55 28.98
N TRP A 766 10.96 7.40 30.01
CA TRP A 766 10.89 8.85 29.83
C TRP A 766 12.00 9.37 28.89
N PHE A 767 13.23 8.97 29.11
CA PHE A 767 14.35 9.38 28.24
C PHE A 767 14.21 8.92 26.78
N ARG A 768 13.44 7.85 26.54
CA ARG A 768 13.25 7.30 25.20
C ARG A 768 12.04 7.89 24.49
N PHE A 769 10.92 8.10 25.19
CA PHE A 769 9.63 8.43 24.59
C PHE A 769 9.12 9.83 24.91
N SER A 770 9.71 10.53 25.89
CA SER A 770 9.29 11.84 26.40
C SER A 770 7.86 11.87 26.95
N TYR A 771 7.21 10.71 27.10
CA TYR A 771 5.93 10.52 27.77
C TYR A 771 5.89 9.16 28.48
N LEU A 772 5.00 9.05 29.46
CA LEU A 772 4.82 7.83 30.24
C LEU A 772 3.53 7.11 29.84
N PHE A 773 3.58 5.81 29.71
CA PHE A 773 2.44 4.93 29.50
C PHE A 773 2.40 3.85 30.58
N LYS A 774 1.19 3.44 30.97
CA LYS A 774 1.01 2.41 32.03
C LYS A 774 1.23 1.00 31.50
N GLN A 775 0.84 0.76 30.25
CA GLN A 775 0.96 -0.52 29.56
C GLN A 775 1.21 -0.28 28.08
N THR A 776 1.96 -1.17 27.46
CA THR A 776 2.15 -1.22 26.02
C THR A 776 0.93 -1.87 25.37
N THR A 777 0.47 -1.33 24.24
CA THR A 777 -0.66 -1.86 23.48
C THR A 777 -0.19 -2.49 22.18
N HIS A 778 -1.02 -3.33 21.59
CA HIS A 778 -0.79 -3.87 20.24
C HIS A 778 -0.58 -2.75 19.21
N GLU A 779 -1.37 -1.69 19.27
CA GLU A 779 -1.21 -0.51 18.39
C GLU A 779 0.17 0.14 18.54
N MET A 780 0.70 0.24 19.75
CA MET A 780 2.09 0.68 19.96
C MET A 780 3.08 -0.31 19.34
N ALA A 781 2.91 -1.60 19.57
CA ALA A 781 3.80 -2.64 19.04
C ALA A 781 3.81 -2.63 17.51
N THR A 782 2.66 -2.45 16.86
CA THR A 782 2.61 -2.36 15.40
C THR A 782 3.43 -1.20 14.85
N ARG A 783 3.48 -0.06 15.53
CA ARG A 783 4.31 1.09 15.15
C ARG A 783 5.81 0.81 15.24
N TYR A 784 6.23 -0.09 16.15
CA TYR A 784 7.65 -0.31 16.46
C TYR A 784 8.20 -1.63 15.92
N CYS A 785 7.35 -2.64 15.69
CA CYS A 785 7.75 -3.96 15.18
C CYS A 785 7.42 -4.14 13.68
N PHE A 786 6.33 -3.53 13.18
CA PHE A 786 5.87 -3.66 11.78
C PHE A 786 6.41 -2.52 10.91
N ILE A 787 7.71 -2.35 10.90
CA ILE A 787 8.38 -1.24 10.24
C ILE A 787 8.52 -1.45 8.74
N ASP A 788 8.69 -0.37 8.03
CA ASP A 788 9.09 -0.37 6.63
C ASP A 788 10.62 -0.29 6.53
N TYR A 789 11.26 -1.37 6.13
CA TYR A 789 12.72 -1.46 6.07
C TYR A 789 13.40 -0.54 5.05
N ASP A 790 12.63 0.14 4.21
CA ASP A 790 13.14 1.22 3.37
C ASP A 790 13.25 2.55 4.12
N ARG A 791 12.50 2.71 5.20
CA ARG A 791 12.37 3.93 5.98
C ARG A 791 12.94 3.80 7.39
N GLU A 792 12.80 2.61 7.98
CA GLU A 792 13.15 2.38 9.37
C GLU A 792 13.92 1.08 9.57
N LEU A 793 14.88 1.10 10.48
CA LEU A 793 15.58 -0.08 10.96
C LEU A 793 15.63 -0.06 12.47
N GLY A 794 14.91 -0.96 13.11
CA GLY A 794 15.00 -1.22 14.54
C GLY A 794 15.97 -2.39 14.78
N ILE A 795 17.18 -2.12 15.22
CA ILE A 795 18.17 -3.16 15.54
C ILE A 795 17.96 -3.62 16.97
N VAL A 796 17.47 -4.84 17.13
CA VAL A 796 17.31 -5.47 18.44
C VAL A 796 18.58 -6.19 18.87
N ALA A 797 18.82 -6.21 20.17
CA ALA A 797 19.83 -7.04 20.81
C ALA A 797 19.12 -8.24 21.46
N GLU A 798 19.35 -9.42 20.93
CA GLU A 798 18.77 -10.70 21.35
C GLU A 798 19.81 -11.52 22.11
N VAL A 799 19.42 -12.07 23.25
CA VAL A 799 20.19 -13.03 24.04
C VAL A 799 19.34 -14.26 24.34
N GLU A 800 19.99 -15.37 24.60
CA GLU A 800 19.35 -16.58 25.10
C GLU A 800 19.55 -16.66 26.61
N GLU A 801 18.46 -16.59 27.37
CA GLU A 801 18.44 -16.77 28.82
C GLU A 801 17.51 -17.94 29.19
N GLU A 802 18.02 -18.91 29.92
CA GLU A 802 17.25 -20.10 30.38
C GLU A 802 16.55 -20.87 29.23
N GLY A 803 17.18 -20.90 28.05
CA GLY A 803 16.62 -21.55 26.84
C GLY A 803 15.53 -20.76 26.16
N GLN A 804 15.35 -19.49 26.51
CA GLN A 804 14.38 -18.59 25.86
C GLN A 804 15.08 -17.39 25.22
N ARG A 805 14.63 -17.01 24.02
CA ARG A 805 15.09 -15.80 23.35
C ARG A 805 14.47 -14.58 24.03
N LYS A 806 15.27 -13.58 24.34
CA LYS A 806 14.83 -12.32 24.94
C LYS A 806 15.47 -11.12 24.29
N LEU A 807 14.71 -10.06 24.10
CA LEU A 807 15.23 -8.77 23.66
C LEU A 807 15.69 -7.96 24.89
N ILE A 808 16.91 -7.45 24.85
CA ILE A 808 17.52 -6.71 25.96
C ILE A 808 17.82 -5.25 25.63
N GLY A 809 17.63 -4.85 24.38
CA GLY A 809 17.77 -3.48 23.93
C GLY A 809 17.40 -3.32 22.46
N ILE A 810 17.10 -2.10 22.05
CA ILE A 810 16.77 -1.70 20.68
C ILE A 810 17.46 -0.39 20.34
N GLY A 811 18.19 -0.36 19.21
CA GLY A 811 18.63 0.85 18.54
C GLY A 811 17.78 1.05 17.27
N ARG A 812 17.16 2.23 17.11
CA ARG A 812 16.27 2.53 15.98
C ARG A 812 16.85 3.64 15.12
N LEU A 813 16.85 3.43 13.83
CA LEU A 813 17.17 4.40 12.80
C LEU A 813 15.89 4.69 12.00
N VAL A 814 15.54 5.97 11.86
CA VAL A 814 14.46 6.44 10.98
C VAL A 814 15.09 7.35 9.96
N ALA A 815 15.20 6.90 8.73
CA ALA A 815 15.82 7.65 7.64
C ALA A 815 14.78 8.48 6.89
N ASP A 816 15.22 9.63 6.37
CA ASP A 816 14.51 10.29 5.29
C ASP A 816 14.58 9.43 4.01
N MET A 817 13.66 9.66 3.08
CA MET A 817 13.55 8.85 1.86
C MET A 817 14.80 8.93 0.96
N ASN A 818 15.63 9.93 1.11
CA ASN A 818 16.91 10.08 0.38
C ASN A 818 18.09 9.44 1.08
N HIS A 819 17.90 8.97 2.32
CA HIS A 819 18.97 8.49 3.17
C HIS A 819 20.07 9.55 3.42
N GLU A 820 19.74 10.85 3.32
CA GLU A 820 20.66 11.92 3.68
C GLU A 820 20.91 11.96 5.19
N THR A 821 19.81 11.82 5.95
CA THR A 821 19.84 11.87 7.40
C THR A 821 18.99 10.76 7.99
N ALA A 822 19.46 10.12 9.06
CA ALA A 822 18.66 9.22 9.87
C ALA A 822 18.64 9.67 11.33
N GLU A 823 17.45 9.72 11.91
CA GLU A 823 17.27 9.91 13.36
C GLU A 823 17.59 8.60 14.07
N TYR A 824 18.39 8.69 15.13
CA TYR A 824 18.77 7.57 15.96
C TYR A 824 18.21 7.68 17.37
N ALA A 825 17.67 6.57 17.86
CA ALA A 825 17.24 6.45 19.24
C ALA A 825 17.55 5.05 19.78
N VAL A 826 17.79 4.93 21.09
CA VAL A 826 18.15 3.66 21.73
C VAL A 826 17.47 3.50 23.08
N ILE A 827 17.09 2.27 23.41
CA ILE A 827 16.66 1.85 24.74
C ILE A 827 17.33 0.53 25.10
N VAL A 828 17.73 0.37 26.35
CA VAL A 828 18.31 -0.84 26.92
C VAL A 828 17.64 -1.07 28.26
N ILE A 829 17.26 -2.30 28.58
CA ILE A 829 16.65 -2.64 29.88
C ILE A 829 17.64 -2.38 31.02
N ASP A 830 17.15 -1.90 32.16
CA ASP A 830 17.99 -1.32 33.21
C ASP A 830 19.03 -2.30 33.78
N ARG A 831 18.69 -3.60 33.87
CA ARG A 831 19.62 -4.64 34.35
C ARG A 831 20.87 -4.84 33.47
N TRP A 832 20.80 -4.46 32.20
CA TRP A 832 21.90 -4.51 31.24
C TRP A 832 22.63 -3.17 31.06
N HIS A 833 22.31 -2.18 31.89
CA HIS A 833 23.08 -0.94 31.94
C HIS A 833 24.48 -1.23 32.50
N GLY A 834 25.49 -0.58 31.92
CA GLY A 834 26.89 -0.77 32.34
C GLY A 834 27.65 -1.86 31.60
N HIS A 835 26.98 -2.83 30.96
CA HIS A 835 27.58 -3.92 30.19
C HIS A 835 28.09 -3.52 28.78
N GLY A 836 27.93 -2.25 28.42
CA GLY A 836 28.37 -1.69 27.12
C GLY A 836 27.38 -1.84 25.98
N LEU A 837 26.19 -2.40 26.22
CA LEU A 837 25.19 -2.69 25.19
C LEU A 837 24.70 -1.44 24.46
N GLY A 838 24.38 -0.34 25.17
CA GLY A 838 23.97 0.92 24.54
C GLY A 838 25.02 1.47 23.56
N GLY A 839 26.28 1.33 23.93
CA GLY A 839 27.39 1.69 23.04
C GLY A 839 27.54 0.77 21.83
N LEU A 840 27.40 -0.54 22.04
CA LEU A 840 27.44 -1.53 20.97
C LEU A 840 26.32 -1.31 19.95
N LEU A 841 25.10 -1.05 20.43
CA LEU A 841 23.95 -0.72 19.57
C LEU A 841 24.20 0.59 18.79
N THR A 842 24.77 1.62 19.42
CA THR A 842 25.07 2.89 18.74
C THR A 842 26.10 2.69 17.64
N ASP A 843 27.20 1.95 17.93
CA ASP A 843 28.23 1.67 16.95
C ASP A 843 27.68 0.86 15.77
N TYR A 844 26.94 -0.20 16.08
CA TYR A 844 26.36 -1.05 15.04
C TYR A 844 25.30 -0.31 14.20
N CYS A 845 24.44 0.50 14.81
CA CYS A 845 23.48 1.33 14.07
C CYS A 845 24.19 2.33 13.13
N CYS A 846 25.35 2.89 13.53
CA CYS A 846 26.16 3.69 12.61
C CYS A 846 26.75 2.87 11.45
N GLU A 847 27.22 1.64 11.70
CA GLU A 847 27.66 0.72 10.63
C GLU A 847 26.51 0.39 9.66
N VAL A 848 25.33 0.11 10.21
CA VAL A 848 24.11 -0.17 9.43
C VAL A 848 23.70 1.06 8.62
N ALA A 849 23.68 2.25 9.24
CA ALA A 849 23.34 3.50 8.57
C ALA A 849 24.24 3.75 7.34
N LYS A 850 25.57 3.55 7.50
CA LYS A 850 26.51 3.65 6.38
C LYS A 850 26.23 2.65 5.27
N LYS A 851 25.99 1.36 5.59
CA LYS A 851 25.65 0.32 4.60
C LYS A 851 24.29 0.59 3.93
N TRP A 852 23.38 1.21 4.66
CA TRP A 852 22.05 1.58 4.18
C TRP A 852 22.07 2.80 3.26
N GLY A 853 23.21 3.53 3.21
CA GLY A 853 23.44 4.68 2.36
C GLY A 853 23.15 6.01 3.02
N VAL A 854 22.92 6.04 4.35
CA VAL A 854 22.71 7.24 5.14
C VAL A 854 24.03 8.01 5.25
N LYS A 855 23.99 9.34 5.05
CA LYS A 855 25.17 10.19 5.13
C LYS A 855 25.43 10.72 6.53
N ARG A 856 24.37 11.01 7.29
CA ARG A 856 24.45 11.60 8.62
C ARG A 856 23.44 10.98 9.57
N VAL A 857 23.89 10.61 10.76
CA VAL A 857 23.04 10.15 11.86
C VAL A 857 22.88 11.31 12.85
N VAL A 858 21.63 11.60 13.22
CA VAL A 858 21.27 12.64 14.20
C VAL A 858 20.52 12.00 15.37
N ALA A 859 20.62 12.57 16.55
CA ALA A 859 19.82 12.16 17.68
C ALA A 859 19.53 13.34 18.61
N GLU A 860 18.48 13.22 19.38
CA GLU A 860 18.08 14.16 20.41
C GLU A 860 18.01 13.45 21.77
N THR A 861 18.46 14.11 22.82
CA THR A 861 18.36 13.56 24.18
C THR A 861 18.21 14.69 25.21
N SER A 862 17.56 14.39 26.34
CA SER A 862 17.46 15.34 27.46
C SER A 862 18.84 15.68 28.02
N LYS A 863 19.05 16.94 28.45
CA LYS A 863 20.25 17.39 29.20
C LYS A 863 20.52 16.55 30.44
N ASP A 864 19.50 16.02 31.06
CA ASP A 864 19.61 15.16 32.25
C ASP A 864 20.12 13.75 31.92
N ASN A 865 20.08 13.34 30.67
CA ASN A 865 20.57 12.03 30.24
C ASN A 865 22.10 12.03 30.01
N THR A 866 22.82 12.33 31.08
CA THR A 866 24.29 12.47 31.07
C THR A 866 24.99 11.21 30.55
N ARG A 867 24.41 10.02 30.81
CA ARG A 867 24.94 8.72 30.34
C ARG A 867 24.89 8.62 28.82
N MET A 868 23.79 9.02 28.23
CA MET A 868 23.66 8.96 26.77
C MET A 868 24.51 10.02 26.07
N ILE A 869 24.58 11.23 26.63
CA ILE A 869 25.46 12.29 26.16
C ILE A 869 26.95 11.84 26.18
N ALA A 870 27.36 11.15 27.25
CA ALA A 870 28.71 10.58 27.32
C ALA A 870 28.93 9.47 26.28
N THR A 871 27.91 8.66 26.01
CA THR A 871 27.94 7.62 24.98
C THR A 871 28.16 8.22 23.60
N PHE A 872 27.43 9.27 23.24
CA PHE A 872 27.57 9.99 21.98
C PHE A 872 28.96 10.65 21.83
N ARG A 873 29.40 11.36 22.88
CA ARG A 873 30.71 12.03 22.88
C ARG A 873 31.85 11.03 22.65
N ASN A 874 31.82 9.89 23.33
CA ASN A 874 32.86 8.85 23.21
C ASN A 874 32.87 8.16 21.86
N ARG A 875 31.83 8.35 21.02
CA ARG A 875 31.66 7.77 19.69
C ARG A 875 31.81 8.80 18.57
N GLY A 876 32.31 9.99 18.91
CA GLY A 876 32.61 11.03 17.93
C GLY A 876 31.38 11.70 17.32
N PHE A 877 30.27 11.77 18.07
CA PHE A 877 29.17 12.66 17.70
C PHE A 877 29.51 14.10 18.08
N GLU A 878 29.21 15.01 17.19
CA GLU A 878 29.22 16.45 17.46
C GLU A 878 28.03 16.78 18.33
N ILE A 879 28.26 17.54 19.42
CA ILE A 879 27.23 17.89 20.40
C ILE A 879 26.89 19.36 20.20
N ASN A 880 25.63 19.65 19.88
CA ASN A 880 25.10 21.00 19.77
C ASN A 880 24.13 21.26 20.92
N ASP A 881 24.62 21.96 21.94
CA ASP A 881 23.85 22.36 23.13
C ASP A 881 23.22 23.73 22.87
N LYS A 882 21.94 23.76 22.50
CA LYS A 882 21.17 25.00 22.43
C LYS A 882 20.86 25.47 23.84
N GLN A 883 21.36 26.60 24.28
CA GLN A 883 21.23 27.10 25.66
C GLN A 883 19.77 27.31 26.13
N GLU A 884 18.82 27.45 25.23
CA GLU A 884 17.43 27.79 25.53
C GLU A 884 16.48 26.57 25.55
N GLU A 885 16.93 25.36 25.17
CA GLU A 885 16.11 24.15 25.11
C GLU A 885 16.61 23.11 26.14
N ASP A 886 15.70 22.32 26.75
CA ASP A 886 16.04 21.24 27.68
C ASP A 886 16.61 19.98 27.01
N VAL A 887 16.97 20.09 25.74
CA VAL A 887 17.45 18.99 24.89
C VAL A 887 18.83 19.28 24.31
N VAL A 888 19.57 18.22 24.05
CA VAL A 888 20.86 18.23 23.37
C VAL A 888 20.69 17.53 22.03
N LEU A 889 21.03 18.24 20.96
CA LEU A 889 21.10 17.67 19.61
C LEU A 889 22.50 17.15 19.33
N VAL A 890 22.61 15.94 18.79
CA VAL A 890 23.88 15.36 18.40
C VAL A 890 23.86 14.90 16.94
N SER A 891 25.01 14.98 16.27
CA SER A 891 25.11 14.51 14.88
C SER A 891 26.45 13.84 14.60
N LYS A 892 26.44 12.89 13.66
CA LYS A 892 27.65 12.21 13.19
C LYS A 892 27.54 11.91 11.70
N THR A 893 28.55 12.34 10.93
CA THR A 893 28.71 11.92 9.54
C THR A 893 29.21 10.48 9.51
N VAL A 894 28.52 9.60 8.74
CA VAL A 894 28.81 8.14 8.67
C VAL A 894 29.18 7.70 7.25
N ALA A 895 29.12 8.63 6.27
CA ALA A 895 29.45 8.37 4.86
C ALA A 895 30.95 8.04 4.64
#